data_5b5818a6b1a064affe6000378369cd89
#
_entry.id   5b5818a6b1a064affe6000378369cd89
#
_cell.length_a   1.000
_cell.length_b   1.000
_cell.length_c   1.000
_cell.angle_alpha   90.00
_cell.angle_beta   90.00
_cell.angle_gamma   90.00
#
_symmetry.space_group_name_H-M   'P 1'
#
loop_
_entity.id
_entity.type
_entity.pdbx_description
1 polymer ?
#
loop_
_entity_poly.entity_id
_entity_poly.type
_entity_poly.pdbx_seq_one_letter_code
_entity_poly.pdbx_strand_id
1 'polypeptide(L)'
;LEKHDPPSLREKLNFTAIDAETTGLNPKKDEIIELAAVRFRAGEPVERFSTLVRPKRDIPKFIQFLTHINPEDLKNAPRVSEAIRNFFDFIGTDQLVGHNVGFDFGFINHHSDLTGGPQIDAPAWDTVEISRVWFPYSSDHKLGTQAQNFGIDLQNAHRAQADAEASGLLLVKMSEHIIDHYPLLTNARLLDLATQAQMENSLYHFLRMIVEHQRRTALSARPPRPPDVLKPNVVENKVLEARLDIEKVFGEDGLLSTRFPNFEFRSGQLEMAELINSCFQDEKHLAVEAGTGVGKSFAYLVPSLDFANKKSTKVVVSTNTKNLQEQLFHKDLPQLKSMLPLPFKAALVKGRENYVCERRWEEFLMEQTKGLSVWDAMGLLYLFIWKMLTKSGDVSENSSFDRKRFGSVWRKVCSDRYLCAGRKCPHASKCYVMTLRKHIETSTLVVTNHSQLLADMQMENSTLGEYSYLVVDEAHNLMATAAKNLGLELSYPDVAGQLNQFCQTQRRRRSGFIHQLEQMMAKSVVGVAPKEYISLLCNDLAELTEQIRATILELYKEAQDRCDEKANYGKLRIRDTGEFPKLYKLLTSLTSDWKNLMKQITALGNVFNSLNSKQVPSYDSLAEALASFINRFSETEGALLRLANPDLDNNALWIENIRRGEGKMPTSALCYAPVDVSSQLHTMLYSTVPSIVFTSATLALRGSFRYFFGQSGLSLVSPEKLEAHIVDSPFDYDAQTRLMIASFLPEPKDRFFMNQALGSLQQILTSTD
;
A
#
# COMPACT_ATOMS: atom_id res chain seq x y z
N LEU A 1 16.03 50.37 23.68
CA LEU A 1 15.26 49.47 22.83
C LEU A 1 15.04 48.19 23.64
N GLU A 2 13.88 48.11 24.30
CA GLU A 2 13.41 46.87 24.96
C GLU A 2 13.36 45.79 23.91
N LYS A 3 14.13 44.70 24.11
CA LYS A 3 13.99 43.49 23.37
C LYS A 3 12.66 42.86 23.79
N HIS A 4 11.57 43.15 23.05
CA HIS A 4 10.39 42.34 23.14
C HIS A 4 10.77 40.94 22.70
N ASP A 5 10.67 39.97 23.59
CA ASP A 5 10.74 38.55 23.23
C ASP A 5 9.72 38.28 22.14
N PRO A 6 10.09 37.54 21.10
CA PRO A 6 9.14 37.23 20.02
C PRO A 6 7.93 36.51 20.61
N PRO A 7 6.69 36.84 20.18
CA PRO A 7 5.47 36.24 20.71
C PRO A 7 5.52 34.73 20.61
N SER A 8 5.10 34.04 21.66
CA SER A 8 5.02 32.59 21.69
C SER A 8 4.15 32.07 20.53
N LEU A 9 4.33 30.82 20.12
CA LEU A 9 3.45 30.25 19.09
C LEU A 9 1.99 30.35 19.50
N ARG A 10 1.66 30.04 20.76
CA ARG A 10 0.30 30.06 21.27
C ARG A 10 -0.38 31.40 21.07
N GLU A 11 0.28 32.52 21.32
CA GLU A 11 -0.27 33.86 21.12
C GLU A 11 -0.73 34.13 19.68
N LYS A 12 -0.23 33.38 18.70
CA LYS A 12 -0.62 33.46 17.28
C LYS A 12 -1.72 32.49 16.90
N LEU A 13 -2.00 31.49 17.74
CA LEU A 13 -3.03 30.49 17.48
C LEU A 13 -4.39 31.03 17.93
N ASN A 14 -4.95 31.90 17.08
CA ASN A 14 -6.30 32.45 17.20
C ASN A 14 -7.14 31.89 16.03
N PHE A 15 -8.12 31.04 16.34
CA PHE A 15 -8.92 30.35 15.34
C PHE A 15 -10.24 29.88 15.94
N THR A 16 -11.15 29.40 15.10
CA THR A 16 -12.37 28.72 15.53
C THR A 16 -12.37 27.30 14.98
N ALA A 17 -12.41 26.31 15.87
CA ALA A 17 -12.53 24.91 15.51
C ALA A 17 -14.01 24.57 15.31
N ILE A 18 -14.30 23.76 14.28
CA ILE A 18 -15.66 23.40 13.88
C ILE A 18 -15.82 21.91 13.70
N ASP A 19 -17.04 21.43 13.88
CA ASP A 19 -17.45 20.07 13.57
C ASP A 19 -18.96 19.99 13.34
N ALA A 20 -19.42 18.98 12.58
CA ALA A 20 -20.83 18.78 12.26
C ALA A 20 -21.21 17.30 12.28
N GLU A 21 -22.28 16.96 13.02
CA GLU A 21 -22.90 15.65 12.95
C GLU A 21 -24.02 15.62 11.91
N THR A 22 -24.12 14.50 11.19
CA THR A 22 -25.00 14.38 10.03
C THR A 22 -25.75 13.05 10.00
N THR A 23 -26.84 12.98 9.23
CA THR A 23 -27.60 11.73 9.05
C THR A 23 -26.93 10.71 8.11
N GLY A 24 -25.82 11.09 7.46
CA GLY A 24 -25.08 10.23 6.54
C GLY A 24 -23.91 10.96 5.88
N LEU A 25 -23.37 10.43 4.77
CA LEU A 25 -22.11 10.92 4.21
C LEU A 25 -22.27 11.82 2.97
N ASN A 26 -23.47 12.01 2.46
CA ASN A 26 -23.70 12.73 1.20
C ASN A 26 -24.49 14.02 1.43
N PRO A 27 -23.89 15.22 1.30
CA PRO A 27 -24.57 16.50 1.55
C PRO A 27 -25.85 16.73 0.75
N LYS A 28 -25.95 16.10 -0.45
CA LYS A 28 -27.16 16.23 -1.31
C LYS A 28 -28.32 15.31 -0.89
N LYS A 29 -28.05 14.32 -0.03
CA LYS A 29 -29.03 13.32 0.40
C LYS A 29 -29.28 13.32 1.90
N ASP A 30 -28.29 13.74 2.65
CA ASP A 30 -28.23 13.66 4.10
C ASP A 30 -28.28 15.07 4.72
N GLU A 31 -28.63 15.15 5.99
CA GLU A 31 -28.95 16.42 6.68
C GLU A 31 -28.02 16.58 7.90
N ILE A 32 -27.76 17.84 8.28
CA ILE A 32 -27.04 18.19 9.50
C ILE A 32 -27.98 17.97 10.69
N ILE A 33 -27.51 17.40 11.79
CA ILE A 33 -28.23 17.16 13.04
C ILE A 33 -27.60 17.85 14.26
N GLU A 34 -26.31 18.18 14.20
CA GLU A 34 -25.63 19.04 15.18
C GLU A 34 -24.59 19.90 14.47
N LEU A 35 -24.44 21.15 14.87
CA LEU A 35 -23.35 22.06 14.46
C LEU A 35 -22.69 22.61 15.70
N ALA A 36 -21.35 22.57 15.72
CA ALA A 36 -20.58 23.14 16.80
C ALA A 36 -19.37 23.93 16.32
N ALA A 37 -19.00 24.90 17.12
CA ALA A 37 -17.79 25.69 16.94
C ALA A 37 -17.20 26.07 18.29
N VAL A 38 -15.86 25.99 18.42
CA VAL A 38 -15.13 26.37 19.62
C VAL A 38 -14.08 27.39 19.26
N ARG A 39 -14.16 28.57 19.84
CA ARG A 39 -13.23 29.67 19.60
C ARG A 39 -12.00 29.53 20.49
N PHE A 40 -10.85 29.58 19.87
CA PHE A 40 -9.55 29.54 20.53
C PHE A 40 -8.87 30.90 20.46
N ARG A 41 -8.29 31.36 21.58
CA ARG A 41 -7.43 32.55 21.65
C ARG A 41 -6.16 32.18 22.43
N ALA A 42 -5.02 32.54 21.86
CA ALA A 42 -3.72 32.14 22.39
C ALA A 42 -3.60 30.61 22.63
N GLY A 43 -4.23 29.81 21.78
CA GLY A 43 -4.22 28.34 21.88
C GLY A 43 -5.13 27.74 22.97
N GLU A 44 -5.94 28.58 23.66
CA GLU A 44 -6.88 28.10 24.69
C GLU A 44 -8.34 28.29 24.24
N PRO A 45 -9.26 27.35 24.56
CA PRO A 45 -10.67 27.48 24.23
C PRO A 45 -11.33 28.54 25.10
N VAL A 46 -11.94 29.56 24.48
CA VAL A 46 -12.54 30.71 25.21
C VAL A 46 -14.04 30.76 25.09
N GLU A 47 -14.62 30.41 23.95
CA GLU A 47 -16.07 30.43 23.71
C GLU A 47 -16.50 29.17 22.97
N ARG A 48 -17.72 28.74 23.22
CA ARG A 48 -18.31 27.55 22.62
C ARG A 48 -19.69 27.88 22.04
N PHE A 49 -19.93 27.36 20.85
CA PHE A 49 -21.23 27.33 20.20
C PHE A 49 -21.59 25.90 19.91
N SER A 50 -22.79 25.47 20.26
CA SER A 50 -23.32 24.17 19.86
C SER A 50 -24.85 24.30 19.70
N THR A 51 -25.35 23.71 18.61
CA THR A 51 -26.79 23.66 18.39
C THR A 51 -27.16 22.34 17.72
N LEU A 52 -28.19 21.70 18.26
CA LEU A 52 -28.85 20.60 17.54
C LEU A 52 -29.64 21.23 16.37
N VAL A 53 -29.84 20.42 15.33
CA VAL A 53 -30.55 20.86 14.11
C VAL A 53 -31.65 19.86 13.80
N ARG A 54 -32.88 20.32 13.60
CA ARG A 54 -34.02 19.49 13.27
C ARG A 54 -34.00 19.07 11.80
N PRO A 55 -33.77 17.78 11.50
CA PRO A 55 -33.80 17.28 10.13
C PRO A 55 -35.23 17.14 9.64
N LYS A 56 -35.42 17.05 8.31
CA LYS A 56 -36.71 16.79 7.66
C LYS A 56 -37.04 15.29 7.62
N ARG A 57 -36.07 14.44 7.77
CA ARG A 57 -36.16 12.96 7.71
C ARG A 57 -35.78 12.35 9.05
N ASP A 58 -36.24 11.11 9.25
CA ASP A 58 -35.85 10.34 10.44
C ASP A 58 -34.34 10.05 10.42
N ILE A 59 -33.74 10.08 11.61
CA ILE A 59 -32.33 9.76 11.79
C ILE A 59 -32.15 8.24 11.74
N PRO A 60 -31.22 7.72 10.91
CA PRO A 60 -30.91 6.29 10.90
C PRO A 60 -30.49 5.80 12.29
N LYS A 61 -30.95 4.61 12.69
CA LYS A 61 -30.62 4.04 14.02
C LYS A 61 -29.12 3.95 14.29
N PHE A 62 -28.33 3.67 13.27
CA PHE A 62 -26.86 3.63 13.39
C PHE A 62 -26.30 5.01 13.77
N ILE A 63 -26.80 6.10 13.20
CA ILE A 63 -26.39 7.47 13.53
C ILE A 63 -26.81 7.83 14.95
N GLN A 64 -28.04 7.45 15.38
CA GLN A 64 -28.48 7.64 16.76
C GLN A 64 -27.54 6.93 17.77
N PHE A 65 -27.12 5.72 17.44
CA PHE A 65 -26.16 4.96 18.27
C PHE A 65 -24.78 5.64 18.28
N LEU A 66 -24.31 6.10 17.13
CA LEU A 66 -22.98 6.70 16.96
C LEU A 66 -22.87 8.05 17.68
N THR A 67 -23.86 8.95 17.44
CA THR A 67 -23.84 10.34 17.93
C THR A 67 -24.49 10.51 19.30
N HIS A 68 -25.19 9.48 19.77
CA HIS A 68 -26.06 9.53 20.97
C HIS A 68 -27.15 10.61 20.88
N ILE A 69 -27.54 11.07 19.67
CA ILE A 69 -28.61 12.01 19.42
C ILE A 69 -29.89 11.24 19.06
N ASN A 70 -30.91 11.40 19.89
CA ASN A 70 -32.18 10.72 19.67
C ASN A 70 -33.18 11.66 18.95
N PRO A 71 -34.18 11.14 18.23
CA PRO A 71 -35.21 11.94 17.59
C PRO A 71 -35.94 12.88 18.55
N GLU A 72 -36.06 12.50 19.81
CA GLU A 72 -36.69 13.33 20.86
C GLU A 72 -35.92 14.64 21.10
N ASP A 73 -34.57 14.57 21.09
CA ASP A 73 -33.69 15.71 21.34
C ASP A 73 -33.86 16.80 20.24
N LEU A 74 -34.23 16.37 19.05
CA LEU A 74 -34.36 17.25 17.87
C LEU A 74 -35.75 17.85 17.66
N LYS A 75 -36.76 17.43 18.42
CA LYS A 75 -38.15 17.97 18.23
C LYS A 75 -38.24 19.45 18.36
N ASN A 76 -37.52 20.02 19.31
CA ASN A 76 -37.52 21.47 19.59
C ASN A 76 -36.27 22.18 19.04
N ALA A 77 -35.40 21.48 18.33
CA ALA A 77 -34.21 22.07 17.74
C ALA A 77 -34.58 23.06 16.62
N PRO A 78 -33.73 24.08 16.38
CA PRO A 78 -33.95 25.05 15.30
C PRO A 78 -33.89 24.35 13.93
N ARG A 79 -34.44 25.00 12.93
CA ARG A 79 -34.29 24.55 11.53
C ARG A 79 -32.88 24.86 11.04
N VAL A 80 -32.43 24.12 10.03
CA VAL A 80 -31.08 24.26 9.45
C VAL A 80 -30.73 25.68 9.04
N SER A 81 -31.69 26.45 8.51
CA SER A 81 -31.49 27.87 8.12
C SER A 81 -31.16 28.79 9.30
N GLU A 82 -31.78 28.56 10.43
CA GLU A 82 -31.50 29.30 11.68
C GLU A 82 -30.20 28.88 12.31
N ALA A 83 -29.97 27.58 12.40
CA ALA A 83 -28.73 27.01 12.95
C ALA A 83 -27.49 27.47 12.16
N ILE A 84 -27.57 27.47 10.82
CA ILE A 84 -26.49 27.94 9.95
C ILE A 84 -26.25 29.44 10.13
N ARG A 85 -27.29 30.27 10.22
CA ARG A 85 -27.12 31.71 10.45
C ARG A 85 -26.38 31.96 11.77
N ASN A 86 -26.83 31.37 12.85
CA ASN A 86 -26.20 31.51 14.17
C ASN A 86 -24.76 31.00 14.18
N PHE A 87 -24.51 29.92 13.44
CA PHE A 87 -23.16 29.36 13.27
C PHE A 87 -22.23 30.36 12.54
N PHE A 88 -22.68 30.95 11.43
CA PHE A 88 -21.90 31.96 10.71
C PHE A 88 -21.68 33.23 11.51
N ASP A 89 -22.68 33.66 12.29
CA ASP A 89 -22.56 34.82 13.21
C ASP A 89 -21.49 34.52 14.29
N PHE A 90 -21.40 33.27 14.78
CA PHE A 90 -20.39 32.88 15.76
C PHE A 90 -18.99 32.77 15.14
N ILE A 91 -18.80 32.09 14.01
CA ILE A 91 -17.46 31.89 13.43
C ILE A 91 -16.86 33.20 12.89
N GLY A 92 -17.69 34.13 12.41
CA GLY A 92 -17.25 35.42 11.87
C GLY A 92 -16.20 35.29 10.77
N THR A 93 -15.07 35.98 10.96
CA THR A 93 -13.91 35.95 10.04
C THR A 93 -12.71 35.23 10.60
N ASP A 94 -12.89 34.42 11.65
CA ASP A 94 -11.81 33.66 12.26
C ASP A 94 -11.22 32.63 11.27
N GLN A 95 -9.94 32.34 11.43
CA GLN A 95 -9.34 31.16 10.78
C GLN A 95 -10.04 29.89 11.26
N LEU A 96 -10.53 29.08 10.36
CA LEU A 96 -11.23 27.85 10.72
C LEU A 96 -10.26 26.66 10.85
N VAL A 97 -10.62 25.73 11.71
CA VAL A 97 -9.92 24.47 11.97
C VAL A 97 -10.92 23.33 12.03
N GLY A 98 -10.54 22.15 11.59
CA GLY A 98 -11.33 20.94 11.76
C GLY A 98 -10.50 19.67 11.54
N HIS A 99 -11.16 18.53 11.72
CA HIS A 99 -10.54 17.22 11.48
C HIS A 99 -11.22 16.54 10.29
N ASN A 100 -10.61 16.56 9.11
CA ASN A 100 -11.23 16.23 7.83
C ASN A 100 -12.30 17.26 7.43
N VAL A 101 -11.99 18.53 7.66
CA VAL A 101 -12.89 19.68 7.59
C VAL A 101 -13.61 19.85 6.23
N GLY A 102 -13.08 19.24 5.17
CA GLY A 102 -13.74 19.21 3.86
C GLY A 102 -15.10 18.52 3.87
N PHE A 103 -15.32 17.57 4.79
CA PHE A 103 -16.61 16.93 5.01
C PHE A 103 -17.62 17.95 5.58
N ASP A 104 -17.24 18.64 6.64
CA ASP A 104 -18.10 19.63 7.31
C ASP A 104 -18.46 20.78 6.37
N PHE A 105 -17.48 21.31 5.63
CA PHE A 105 -17.69 22.34 4.63
C PHE A 105 -18.66 21.90 3.54
N GLY A 106 -18.56 20.63 3.10
CA GLY A 106 -19.47 20.07 2.12
C GLY A 106 -20.93 20.14 2.56
N PHE A 107 -21.21 19.84 3.83
CA PHE A 107 -22.55 19.91 4.41
C PHE A 107 -22.97 21.33 4.72
N ILE A 108 -22.13 22.11 5.39
CA ILE A 108 -22.48 23.53 5.77
C ILE A 108 -22.75 24.36 4.52
N ASN A 109 -21.87 24.32 3.52
CA ASN A 109 -22.03 25.08 2.29
C ASN A 109 -23.25 24.63 1.48
N HIS A 110 -23.49 23.30 1.36
CA HIS A 110 -24.66 22.80 0.64
C HIS A 110 -25.97 23.28 1.28
N HIS A 111 -26.10 23.18 2.61
CA HIS A 111 -27.30 23.59 3.30
C HIS A 111 -27.43 25.10 3.41
N SER A 112 -26.34 25.85 3.45
CA SER A 112 -26.33 27.30 3.38
C SER A 112 -26.80 27.79 2.02
N ASP A 113 -26.33 27.20 0.92
CA ASP A 113 -26.75 27.49 -0.46
C ASP A 113 -28.27 27.31 -0.64
N LEU A 114 -28.81 26.18 -0.13
CA LEU A 114 -30.26 25.91 -0.17
C LEU A 114 -31.13 26.95 0.55
N THR A 115 -30.54 27.72 1.46
CA THR A 115 -31.22 28.75 2.27
C THR A 115 -30.84 30.17 1.87
N GLY A 116 -30.01 30.34 0.82
CA GLY A 116 -29.51 31.64 0.36
C GLY A 116 -28.54 32.29 1.36
N GLY A 117 -27.87 31.51 2.17
CA GLY A 117 -26.91 31.95 3.17
C GLY A 117 -25.47 32.11 2.66
N PRO A 118 -24.54 32.53 3.55
CA PRO A 118 -23.12 32.69 3.21
C PRO A 118 -22.44 31.36 2.96
N GLN A 119 -21.27 31.39 2.29
CA GLN A 119 -20.43 30.20 2.00
C GLN A 119 -19.10 30.34 2.72
N ILE A 120 -18.51 29.20 3.09
CA ILE A 120 -17.14 29.12 3.58
C ILE A 120 -16.23 28.90 2.38
N ASP A 121 -15.52 29.94 1.93
CA ASP A 121 -14.59 29.90 0.81
C ASP A 121 -13.11 29.92 1.25
N ALA A 122 -12.87 30.35 2.50
CA ALA A 122 -11.52 30.44 3.04
C ALA A 122 -10.96 29.04 3.38
N PRO A 123 -9.66 28.78 3.12
CA PRO A 123 -9.04 27.52 3.49
C PRO A 123 -8.97 27.40 5.02
N ALA A 124 -9.47 26.30 5.56
CA ALA A 124 -9.31 25.95 6.97
C ALA A 124 -8.02 25.17 7.21
N TRP A 125 -7.52 25.14 8.43
CA TRP A 125 -6.46 24.22 8.83
C TRP A 125 -7.05 22.85 9.15
N ASP A 126 -6.63 21.82 8.39
CA ASP A 126 -7.11 20.44 8.55
C ASP A 126 -6.10 19.59 9.32
N THR A 127 -6.47 19.17 10.52
CA THR A 127 -5.60 18.39 11.39
C THR A 127 -5.30 16.98 10.84
N VAL A 128 -6.14 16.43 9.95
CA VAL A 128 -5.83 15.18 9.24
C VAL A 128 -4.66 15.38 8.27
N GLU A 129 -4.69 16.45 7.48
CA GLU A 129 -3.63 16.74 6.51
C GLU A 129 -2.31 17.05 7.23
N ILE A 130 -2.36 17.80 8.33
CA ILE A 130 -1.21 18.07 9.20
C ILE A 130 -0.67 16.76 9.76
N SER A 131 -1.54 15.92 10.32
CA SER A 131 -1.16 14.62 10.88
C SER A 131 -0.44 13.74 9.84
N ARG A 132 -0.96 13.67 8.62
CA ARG A 132 -0.37 12.88 7.54
C ARG A 132 1.02 13.30 7.14
N VAL A 133 1.36 14.58 7.23
CA VAL A 133 2.71 15.05 6.89
C VAL A 133 3.70 14.73 8.00
N TRP A 134 3.41 15.08 9.26
CA TRP A 134 4.40 15.03 10.33
C TRP A 134 4.37 13.78 11.20
N PHE A 135 3.27 12.98 11.14
CA PHE A 135 3.10 11.77 11.96
C PHE A 135 2.87 10.51 11.12
N PRO A 136 3.77 10.18 10.16
CA PRO A 136 3.60 9.08 9.20
C PRO A 136 3.56 7.69 9.83
N TYR A 137 3.95 7.56 11.09
CA TYR A 137 3.96 6.29 11.84
C TYR A 137 2.76 6.12 12.77
N SER A 138 1.81 7.04 12.78
CA SER A 138 0.56 6.86 13.52
C SER A 138 -0.18 5.62 13.00
N SER A 139 -0.88 4.91 13.88
CA SER A 139 -1.66 3.72 13.45
C SER A 139 -2.75 4.08 12.44
N ASP A 140 -3.39 5.23 12.64
CA ASP A 140 -4.25 5.90 11.68
C ASP A 140 -4.29 7.42 11.96
N HIS A 141 -5.05 8.17 11.19
CA HIS A 141 -5.19 9.62 11.33
C HIS A 141 -6.60 10.04 11.77
N LYS A 142 -7.33 9.18 12.46
CA LYS A 142 -8.64 9.52 13.04
C LYS A 142 -8.48 10.41 14.26
N LEU A 143 -9.48 11.26 14.54
CA LEU A 143 -9.45 12.20 15.66
C LEU A 143 -9.15 11.52 16.99
N GLY A 144 -9.86 10.42 17.30
CA GLY A 144 -9.66 9.68 18.55
C GLY A 144 -8.24 9.14 18.72
N THR A 145 -7.66 8.56 17.66
CA THR A 145 -6.28 8.07 17.68
C THR A 145 -5.29 9.21 17.88
N GLN A 146 -5.47 10.32 17.17
CA GLN A 146 -4.57 11.46 17.31
C GLN A 146 -4.73 12.14 18.67
N ALA A 147 -5.96 12.29 19.17
CA ALA A 147 -6.22 12.79 20.51
C ALA A 147 -5.50 11.96 21.58
N GLN A 148 -5.60 10.62 21.49
CA GLN A 148 -4.89 9.71 22.39
C GLN A 148 -3.36 9.87 22.30
N ASN A 149 -2.80 9.96 21.09
CA ASN A 149 -1.35 10.13 20.88
C ASN A 149 -0.82 11.43 21.50
N PHE A 150 -1.65 12.47 21.55
CA PHE A 150 -1.31 13.77 22.13
C PHE A 150 -1.81 13.97 23.56
N GLY A 151 -2.36 12.93 24.20
CA GLY A 151 -2.88 13.00 25.58
C GLY A 151 -4.03 14.00 25.72
N ILE A 152 -4.92 14.07 24.72
CA ILE A 152 -6.15 14.85 24.77
C ILE A 152 -7.27 13.90 25.19
N ASP A 153 -7.97 14.26 26.27
CA ASP A 153 -9.11 13.49 26.76
C ASP A 153 -10.35 13.83 25.91
N LEU A 154 -10.73 12.88 25.06
CA LEU A 154 -11.91 12.98 24.22
C LEU A 154 -13.09 12.25 24.88
N GLN A 155 -13.70 12.89 25.85
CA GLN A 155 -14.96 12.43 26.44
C GLN A 155 -16.13 12.80 25.52
N ASN A 156 -17.06 11.86 25.32
CA ASN A 156 -18.19 12.02 24.41
C ASN A 156 -17.82 12.21 22.93
N ALA A 157 -16.93 11.37 22.43
CA ALA A 157 -16.68 11.28 20.97
C ALA A 157 -18.00 11.15 20.19
N HIS A 158 -18.02 11.70 18.97
CA HIS A 158 -19.21 11.81 18.12
C HIS A 158 -20.29 12.76 18.66
N ARG A 159 -19.86 13.80 19.37
CA ARG A 159 -20.64 15.00 19.64
C ARG A 159 -19.87 16.19 19.09
N ALA A 160 -20.51 16.93 18.20
CA ALA A 160 -19.83 17.97 17.43
C ALA A 160 -19.03 18.97 18.29
N GLN A 161 -19.50 19.34 19.46
CA GLN A 161 -18.78 20.27 20.34
C GLN A 161 -17.49 19.64 20.91
N ALA A 162 -17.53 18.36 21.32
CA ALA A 162 -16.38 17.67 21.86
C ALA A 162 -15.32 17.44 20.77
N ASP A 163 -15.75 17.05 19.57
CA ASP A 163 -14.87 16.79 18.42
C ASP A 163 -14.26 18.09 17.87
N ALA A 164 -15.01 19.20 17.83
CA ALA A 164 -14.47 20.52 17.50
C ALA A 164 -13.42 20.97 18.54
N GLU A 165 -13.68 20.86 19.84
CA GLU A 165 -12.72 21.23 20.89
C GLU A 165 -11.46 20.36 20.83
N ALA A 166 -11.61 19.04 20.66
CA ALA A 166 -10.48 18.12 20.49
C ALA A 166 -9.65 18.44 19.23
N SER A 167 -10.29 18.79 18.12
CA SER A 167 -9.61 19.19 16.89
C SER A 167 -8.79 20.47 17.07
N GLY A 168 -9.32 21.45 17.82
CA GLY A 168 -8.61 22.68 18.17
C GLY A 168 -7.40 22.43 19.08
N LEU A 169 -7.58 21.66 20.17
CA LEU A 169 -6.48 21.27 21.06
C LEU A 169 -5.42 20.45 20.33
N LEU A 170 -5.84 19.59 19.41
CA LEU A 170 -4.95 18.78 18.59
C LEU A 170 -4.08 19.67 17.69
N LEU A 171 -4.67 20.67 17.04
CA LEU A 171 -3.92 21.65 16.23
C LEU A 171 -2.85 22.34 17.07
N VAL A 172 -3.16 22.81 18.28
CA VAL A 172 -2.21 23.49 19.17
C VAL A 172 -1.05 22.56 19.47
N LYS A 173 -1.31 21.35 19.96
CA LYS A 173 -0.30 20.38 20.34
C LYS A 173 0.54 19.89 19.16
N MET A 174 -0.06 19.66 18.00
CA MET A 174 0.67 19.34 16.77
C MET A 174 1.59 20.48 16.36
N SER A 175 1.12 21.72 16.42
CA SER A 175 1.91 22.89 16.05
C SER A 175 3.12 23.06 16.96
N GLU A 176 2.96 22.92 18.28
CA GLU A 176 4.05 22.92 19.27
C GLU A 176 5.05 21.82 18.97
N HIS A 177 4.57 20.58 18.79
CA HIS A 177 5.42 19.44 18.46
C HIS A 177 6.23 19.65 17.18
N ILE A 178 5.60 20.19 16.12
CA ILE A 178 6.25 20.46 14.84
C ILE A 178 7.37 21.47 15.00
N ILE A 179 7.16 22.54 15.76
CA ILE A 179 8.18 23.57 15.99
C ILE A 179 9.33 23.04 16.82
N ASP A 180 9.04 22.26 17.85
CA ASP A 180 10.04 21.73 18.77
C ASP A 180 10.92 20.64 18.15
N HIS A 181 10.37 19.86 17.20
CA HIS A 181 11.04 18.67 16.68
C HIS A 181 11.48 18.78 15.22
N TYR A 182 10.98 19.74 14.43
CA TYR A 182 11.36 19.87 13.04
C TYR A 182 12.01 21.23 12.75
N PRO A 183 13.29 21.23 12.30
CA PRO A 183 14.00 22.46 12.02
C PRO A 183 13.34 23.33 10.95
N LEU A 184 13.54 24.64 11.03
CA LEU A 184 13.10 25.60 10.01
C LEU A 184 13.42 25.15 8.58
N LEU A 185 14.61 24.59 8.35
CA LEU A 185 15.03 24.13 7.03
C LEU A 185 14.10 23.04 6.48
N THR A 186 13.66 22.11 7.34
CA THR A 186 12.73 21.04 6.95
C THR A 186 11.37 21.60 6.57
N ASN A 187 10.77 22.43 7.42
CA ASN A 187 9.47 23.03 7.17
C ASN A 187 9.50 24.03 6.00
N ALA A 188 10.58 24.76 5.83
CA ALA A 188 10.79 25.65 4.68
C ALA A 188 10.89 24.85 3.36
N ARG A 189 11.51 23.66 3.38
CA ARG A 189 11.55 22.79 2.20
C ARG A 189 10.17 22.24 1.84
N LEU A 190 9.37 21.84 2.83
CA LEU A 190 7.96 21.44 2.59
C LEU A 190 7.15 22.59 1.99
N LEU A 191 7.32 23.81 2.51
CA LEU A 191 6.66 25.00 1.99
C LEU A 191 7.10 25.31 0.54
N ASP A 192 8.39 25.18 0.25
CA ASP A 192 8.94 25.37 -1.10
C ASP A 192 8.31 24.39 -2.11
N LEU A 193 8.21 23.10 -1.76
CA LEU A 193 7.56 22.08 -2.58
C LEU A 193 6.06 22.41 -2.82
N ALA A 194 5.36 22.83 -1.78
CA ALA A 194 3.96 23.22 -1.89
C ALA A 194 3.79 24.48 -2.78
N THR A 195 4.71 25.45 -2.66
CA THR A 195 4.72 26.66 -3.48
C THR A 195 5.01 26.35 -4.95
N GLN A 196 6.00 25.48 -5.24
CA GLN A 196 6.34 25.06 -6.60
C GLN A 196 5.16 24.36 -7.31
N ALA A 197 4.34 23.65 -6.56
CA ALA A 197 3.14 22.99 -7.05
C ALA A 197 1.91 23.91 -7.08
N GLN A 198 2.07 25.20 -6.75
CA GLN A 198 0.98 26.17 -6.70
C GLN A 198 -0.19 25.71 -5.79
N MET A 199 0.15 25.12 -4.64
CA MET A 199 -0.86 24.71 -3.66
C MET A 199 -1.40 25.96 -2.95
N GLU A 200 -2.72 26.04 -2.84
CA GLU A 200 -3.44 27.11 -2.08
C GLU A 200 -4.41 26.50 -1.06
N ASN A 201 -4.12 25.27 -0.63
CA ASN A 201 -4.97 24.51 0.29
C ASN A 201 -4.60 24.76 1.77
N SER A 202 -5.37 24.12 2.65
CA SER A 202 -5.18 24.07 4.10
C SER A 202 -3.72 23.88 4.53
N LEU A 203 -3.06 22.87 3.99
CA LEU A 203 -1.70 22.50 4.34
C LEU A 203 -0.67 23.59 3.97
N TYR A 204 -0.84 24.24 2.81
CA TYR A 204 0.02 25.35 2.39
C TYR A 204 -0.03 26.53 3.39
N HIS A 205 -1.26 26.94 3.77
CA HIS A 205 -1.44 28.05 4.69
C HIS A 205 -0.91 27.72 6.09
N PHE A 206 -1.08 26.50 6.56
CA PHE A 206 -0.51 26.04 7.82
C PHE A 206 1.05 26.03 7.77
N LEU A 207 1.64 25.45 6.73
CA LEU A 207 3.10 25.44 6.51
C LEU A 207 3.68 26.86 6.52
N ARG A 208 3.01 27.78 5.85
CA ARG A 208 3.41 29.19 5.81
C ARG A 208 3.44 29.80 7.22
N MET A 209 2.40 29.58 8.00
CA MET A 209 2.33 30.07 9.39
C MET A 209 3.47 29.52 10.26
N ILE A 210 3.74 28.20 10.20
CA ILE A 210 4.83 27.55 10.94
C ILE A 210 6.19 28.13 10.53
N VAL A 211 6.48 28.22 9.22
CA VAL A 211 7.76 28.74 8.72
C VAL A 211 7.95 30.23 9.07
N GLU A 212 6.92 31.05 8.97
CA GLU A 212 6.98 32.46 9.36
C GLU A 212 7.24 32.61 10.86
N HIS A 213 6.66 31.76 11.71
CA HIS A 213 6.93 31.76 13.14
C HIS A 213 8.39 31.37 13.43
N GLN A 214 8.84 30.25 12.88
CA GLN A 214 10.25 29.77 13.10
C GLN A 214 11.30 30.77 12.58
N ARG A 215 11.05 31.49 11.49
CA ARG A 215 11.94 32.55 10.98
C ARG A 215 12.07 33.72 11.95
N ARG A 216 10.98 34.08 12.65
CA ARG A 216 10.97 35.23 13.58
C ARG A 216 11.62 34.88 14.93
N THR A 217 11.47 33.62 15.37
CA THR A 217 11.94 33.19 16.69
C THR A 217 13.36 32.67 16.68
N ALA A 218 13.98 32.46 15.51
CA ALA A 218 15.32 31.89 15.34
C ALA A 218 15.57 30.64 16.19
N LEU A 219 14.55 29.89 16.51
CA LEU A 219 14.60 28.67 17.33
C LEU A 219 15.40 27.58 16.61
N SER A 220 16.47 27.09 17.25
CA SER A 220 17.14 25.87 16.85
C SER A 220 16.31 24.67 17.34
N ALA A 221 15.44 24.13 16.49
CA ALA A 221 14.72 22.90 16.81
C ALA A 221 15.70 21.74 17.05
N ARG A 222 15.37 20.88 17.99
CA ARG A 222 16.10 19.62 18.16
C ARG A 222 15.86 18.74 16.92
N PRO A 223 16.85 17.95 16.49
CA PRO A 223 16.63 17.04 15.38
C PRO A 223 15.46 16.10 15.73
N PRO A 224 14.60 15.76 14.75
CA PRO A 224 13.47 14.88 14.99
C PRO A 224 13.98 13.56 15.55
N ARG A 225 13.46 13.14 16.70
CA ARG A 225 13.68 11.78 17.18
C ARG A 225 12.80 10.86 16.35
N PRO A 226 13.38 9.76 15.78
CA PRO A 226 12.56 8.72 15.23
C PRO A 226 11.58 8.27 16.33
N PRO A 227 10.29 8.06 16.02
CA PRO A 227 9.37 7.52 17.00
C PRO A 227 9.88 6.16 17.50
N ASP A 228 9.63 5.84 18.77
CA ASP A 228 10.01 4.56 19.38
C ASP A 228 9.36 3.35 18.67
N VAL A 229 8.39 3.60 17.80
CA VAL A 229 7.59 2.63 17.04
C VAL A 229 8.16 2.35 15.64
N LEU A 230 9.45 2.63 15.37
CA LEU A 230 10.04 2.20 14.10
C LEU A 230 9.99 0.68 13.99
N LYS A 231 9.24 0.18 13.01
CA LYS A 231 9.16 -1.25 12.70
C LYS A 231 10.46 -1.68 12.00
N PRO A 232 11.39 -2.39 12.66
CA PRO A 232 12.62 -2.82 12.02
C PRO A 232 12.32 -3.94 11.02
N ASN A 233 13.06 -4.02 9.93
CA ASN A 233 13.04 -5.16 9.01
C ASN A 233 13.87 -6.34 9.53
N VAL A 234 14.40 -6.24 10.74
CA VAL A 234 15.23 -7.27 11.37
C VAL A 234 14.82 -7.42 12.83
N VAL A 235 14.55 -8.64 13.24
CA VAL A 235 14.37 -9.06 14.63
C VAL A 235 15.55 -9.98 14.99
N GLU A 236 16.29 -9.65 16.03
CA GLU A 236 17.44 -10.42 16.46
C GLU A 236 17.33 -10.79 17.95
N ASN A 237 17.56 -12.06 18.27
CA ASN A 237 17.73 -12.56 19.63
C ASN A 237 19.18 -12.99 19.83
N LYS A 238 19.86 -12.49 20.87
CA LYS A 238 21.29 -12.71 21.15
C LYS A 238 21.54 -13.60 22.37
N VAL A 239 20.59 -14.42 22.74
CA VAL A 239 20.74 -15.36 23.86
C VAL A 239 21.78 -16.43 23.51
N LEU A 240 22.56 -16.90 24.51
CA LEU A 240 23.70 -17.82 24.31
C LEU A 240 23.34 -19.31 24.39
N GLU A 241 22.14 -19.68 24.78
CA GLU A 241 21.71 -21.06 24.88
C GLU A 241 21.27 -21.63 23.52
N ALA A 242 21.74 -22.81 23.17
CA ALA A 242 21.66 -23.35 21.82
C ALA A 242 20.79 -24.62 21.69
N ARG A 243 20.04 -25.04 22.69
CA ARG A 243 19.22 -26.25 22.62
C ARG A 243 17.80 -26.00 23.09
N LEU A 244 16.88 -26.23 22.17
CA LEU A 244 15.46 -26.20 22.42
C LEU A 244 14.92 -27.63 22.37
N ASP A 245 14.02 -27.94 23.28
CA ASP A 245 13.20 -29.14 23.29
C ASP A 245 11.77 -28.70 22.94
N ILE A 246 11.23 -29.22 21.83
CA ILE A 246 9.91 -28.82 21.34
C ILE A 246 8.82 -29.11 22.35
N GLU A 247 8.88 -30.27 23.02
CA GLU A 247 7.93 -30.63 24.06
C GLU A 247 7.99 -29.65 25.25
N LYS A 248 9.18 -29.20 25.64
CA LYS A 248 9.36 -28.17 26.67
C LYS A 248 8.86 -26.78 26.27
N VAL A 249 8.67 -26.52 24.98
CA VAL A 249 8.06 -25.28 24.52
C VAL A 249 6.54 -25.36 24.53
N PHE A 250 6.00 -26.42 23.94
CA PHE A 250 4.57 -26.56 23.65
C PHE A 250 3.79 -27.42 24.67
N GLY A 251 4.47 -28.18 25.53
CA GLY A 251 3.83 -29.04 26.53
C GLY A 251 2.97 -28.26 27.54
N GLU A 252 2.17 -28.99 28.33
CA GLU A 252 1.26 -28.40 29.31
C GLU A 252 1.96 -27.45 30.31
N ASP A 253 3.17 -27.85 30.78
CA ASP A 253 4.03 -27.04 31.64
C ASP A 253 5.17 -26.38 30.87
N GLY A 254 4.99 -26.14 29.57
CA GLY A 254 6.01 -25.63 28.68
C GLY A 254 6.24 -24.13 28.79
N LEU A 255 7.19 -23.61 27.99
CA LEU A 255 7.53 -22.20 27.96
C LEU A 255 6.33 -21.32 27.56
N LEU A 256 5.45 -21.81 26.67
CA LEU A 256 4.26 -21.05 26.25
C LEU A 256 3.26 -20.92 27.39
N SER A 257 3.01 -21.99 28.16
CA SER A 257 2.08 -21.97 29.30
C SER A 257 2.56 -21.03 30.41
N THR A 258 3.87 -20.95 30.64
CA THR A 258 4.45 -20.10 31.68
C THR A 258 4.49 -18.62 31.32
N ARG A 259 4.42 -18.27 30.04
CA ARG A 259 4.61 -16.90 29.53
C ARG A 259 3.33 -16.22 29.05
N PHE A 260 2.30 -16.98 28.68
CA PHE A 260 1.01 -16.42 28.29
C PHE A 260 -0.02 -16.59 29.39
N PRO A 261 -0.63 -15.50 29.92
CA PRO A 261 -1.58 -15.57 31.05
C PRO A 261 -2.83 -16.42 30.80
N ASN A 262 -3.23 -16.57 29.53
CA ASN A 262 -4.43 -17.33 29.12
C ASN A 262 -4.03 -18.43 28.10
N PHE A 263 -2.91 -19.09 28.33
CA PHE A 263 -2.49 -20.18 27.46
C PHE A 263 -3.37 -21.41 27.70
N GLU A 264 -3.87 -21.95 26.60
CA GLU A 264 -4.52 -23.26 26.56
C GLU A 264 -3.60 -24.23 25.84
N PHE A 265 -3.24 -25.33 26.49
CA PHE A 265 -2.50 -26.41 25.84
C PHE A 265 -3.30 -26.97 24.66
N ARG A 266 -2.65 -27.16 23.54
CA ARG A 266 -3.22 -27.68 22.30
C ARG A 266 -2.31 -28.80 21.77
N SER A 267 -2.77 -30.04 21.94
CA SER A 267 -2.01 -31.23 21.49
C SER A 267 -1.68 -31.14 20.00
N GLY A 268 -2.59 -30.66 19.18
CA GLY A 268 -2.36 -30.48 17.74
C GLY A 268 -1.26 -29.44 17.41
N GLN A 269 -1.03 -28.45 18.28
CA GLN A 269 0.09 -27.52 18.11
C GLN A 269 1.45 -28.20 18.32
N LEU A 270 1.56 -29.03 19.33
CA LEU A 270 2.75 -29.83 19.62
C LEU A 270 2.99 -30.85 18.51
N GLU A 271 1.96 -31.64 18.13
CA GLU A 271 2.01 -32.61 17.04
C GLU A 271 2.52 -31.96 15.74
N MET A 272 1.95 -30.84 15.33
CA MET A 272 2.39 -30.12 14.15
C MET A 272 3.86 -29.69 14.24
N ALA A 273 4.32 -29.23 15.39
CA ALA A 273 5.71 -28.80 15.59
C ALA A 273 6.69 -29.97 15.50
N GLU A 274 6.33 -31.16 16.03
CA GLU A 274 7.11 -32.39 15.95
C GLU A 274 7.18 -32.91 14.50
N LEU A 275 6.05 -32.94 13.78
CA LEU A 275 6.01 -33.32 12.38
C LEU A 275 6.93 -32.45 11.52
N ILE A 276 6.92 -31.13 11.74
CA ILE A 276 7.79 -30.20 11.01
C ILE A 276 9.27 -30.45 11.33
N ASN A 277 9.60 -30.66 12.59
CA ASN A 277 10.98 -30.96 12.99
C ASN A 277 11.50 -32.25 12.36
N SER A 278 10.69 -33.32 12.35
CA SER A 278 11.01 -34.60 11.70
C SER A 278 11.19 -34.42 10.18
N CYS A 279 10.24 -33.71 9.54
CA CYS A 279 10.30 -33.43 8.11
C CYS A 279 11.60 -32.73 7.69
N PHE A 280 12.05 -31.73 8.44
CA PHE A 280 13.31 -31.05 8.18
C PHE A 280 14.55 -31.95 8.41
N GLN A 281 14.51 -32.82 9.42
CA GLN A 281 15.59 -33.76 9.69
C GLN A 281 15.75 -34.81 8.59
N ASP A 282 14.63 -35.29 8.06
CA ASP A 282 14.57 -36.35 7.05
C ASP A 282 14.68 -35.82 5.61
N GLU A 283 14.73 -34.48 5.44
CA GLU A 283 14.73 -33.80 4.13
C GLU A 283 13.56 -34.24 3.24
N LYS A 284 12.34 -34.27 3.82
CA LYS A 284 11.09 -34.60 3.13
C LYS A 284 10.24 -33.37 2.89
N HIS A 285 9.22 -33.51 2.07
CA HIS A 285 8.13 -32.53 1.95
C HIS A 285 6.95 -32.97 2.81
N LEU A 286 6.32 -32.03 3.50
CA LEU A 286 5.21 -32.27 4.42
C LEU A 286 4.02 -31.39 4.08
N ALA A 287 2.84 -31.99 3.91
CA ALA A 287 1.58 -31.26 3.83
C ALA A 287 0.79 -31.44 5.13
N VAL A 288 0.57 -30.36 5.87
CA VAL A 288 -0.20 -30.38 7.13
C VAL A 288 -1.44 -29.53 6.98
N GLU A 289 -2.61 -30.18 7.04
CA GLU A 289 -3.85 -29.49 7.31
C GLU A 289 -3.98 -29.29 8.81
N ALA A 290 -3.99 -28.04 9.25
CA ALA A 290 -4.18 -27.70 10.66
C ALA A 290 -5.32 -26.68 10.78
N GLY A 291 -6.38 -27.04 11.45
CA GLY A 291 -7.58 -26.23 11.60
C GLY A 291 -7.33 -24.85 12.20
N THR A 292 -8.35 -24.00 12.17
CA THR A 292 -8.28 -22.71 12.88
C THR A 292 -8.14 -22.95 14.37
N GLY A 293 -7.39 -22.08 15.08
CA GLY A 293 -7.19 -22.21 16.52
C GLY A 293 -6.03 -23.10 16.97
N VAL A 294 -5.44 -23.94 16.11
CA VAL A 294 -4.28 -24.78 16.46
C VAL A 294 -3.05 -23.94 16.88
N GLY A 295 -2.91 -22.73 16.39
CA GLY A 295 -1.71 -21.92 16.66
C GLY A 295 -0.58 -22.18 15.66
N LYS A 296 -0.90 -22.38 14.40
CA LYS A 296 0.02 -22.71 13.30
C LYS A 296 1.33 -21.90 13.28
N SER A 297 1.22 -20.57 13.49
CA SER A 297 2.41 -19.69 13.39
C SER A 297 3.54 -20.15 14.32
N PHE A 298 3.26 -20.39 15.56
CA PHE A 298 4.26 -20.86 16.52
C PHE A 298 4.68 -22.30 16.24
N ALA A 299 3.73 -23.15 15.84
CA ALA A 299 4.01 -24.56 15.51
C ALA A 299 5.02 -24.73 14.39
N TYR A 300 5.11 -23.80 13.42
CA TYR A 300 6.17 -23.86 12.41
C TYR A 300 7.36 -22.94 12.70
N LEU A 301 7.19 -21.77 13.37
CA LEU A 301 8.30 -20.87 13.64
C LEU A 301 9.31 -21.45 14.62
N VAL A 302 8.84 -22.10 15.70
CA VAL A 302 9.73 -22.64 16.74
C VAL A 302 10.64 -23.73 16.19
N PRO A 303 10.14 -24.81 15.54
CA PRO A 303 11.02 -25.82 14.96
C PRO A 303 11.89 -25.26 13.82
N SER A 304 11.40 -24.28 13.06
CA SER A 304 12.21 -23.63 12.02
C SER A 304 13.41 -22.88 12.60
N LEU A 305 13.22 -22.14 13.69
CA LEU A 305 14.30 -21.42 14.36
C LEU A 305 15.30 -22.37 15.03
N ASP A 306 14.82 -23.41 15.70
CA ASP A 306 15.65 -24.41 16.35
C ASP A 306 16.50 -25.18 15.32
N PHE A 307 15.86 -25.65 14.24
CA PHE A 307 16.53 -26.37 13.17
C PHE A 307 17.56 -25.51 12.45
N ALA A 308 17.20 -24.27 12.08
CA ALA A 308 18.10 -23.32 11.44
C ALA A 308 19.35 -23.06 12.28
N ASN A 309 19.17 -22.95 13.60
CA ASN A 309 20.27 -22.72 14.53
C ASN A 309 21.16 -23.97 14.68
N LYS A 310 20.57 -25.18 14.87
CA LYS A 310 21.29 -26.44 15.01
C LYS A 310 22.13 -26.81 13.78
N LYS A 311 21.60 -26.54 12.59
CA LYS A 311 22.24 -26.86 11.30
C LYS A 311 23.04 -25.72 10.70
N SER A 312 23.05 -24.54 11.35
CA SER A 312 23.65 -23.31 10.79
C SER A 312 23.16 -23.01 9.36
N THR A 313 21.86 -23.19 9.13
CA THR A 313 21.20 -23.04 7.84
C THR A 313 20.15 -21.92 7.88
N LYS A 314 19.54 -21.63 6.75
CA LYS A 314 18.47 -20.66 6.61
C LYS A 314 17.14 -21.35 6.33
N VAL A 315 16.08 -20.93 7.03
CA VAL A 315 14.71 -21.31 6.73
C VAL A 315 13.97 -20.09 6.16
N VAL A 316 13.24 -20.29 5.07
CA VAL A 316 12.36 -19.29 4.50
C VAL A 316 10.91 -19.60 4.90
N VAL A 317 10.16 -18.60 5.35
CA VAL A 317 8.72 -18.70 5.62
C VAL A 317 7.99 -17.79 4.64
N SER A 318 7.15 -18.39 3.82
CA SER A 318 6.33 -17.69 2.84
C SER A 318 4.86 -17.73 3.25
N THR A 319 4.19 -16.57 3.26
CA THR A 319 2.76 -16.46 3.56
C THR A 319 1.99 -15.85 2.38
N ASN A 320 0.65 -15.93 2.40
CA ASN A 320 -0.14 -15.45 1.27
C ASN A 320 -0.18 -13.92 1.15
N THR A 321 -0.37 -13.19 2.26
CA THR A 321 -0.62 -11.73 2.22
C THR A 321 0.45 -10.92 2.94
N LYS A 322 0.57 -9.63 2.56
CA LYS A 322 1.45 -8.70 3.28
C LYS A 322 1.05 -8.53 4.75
N ASN A 323 -0.25 -8.57 5.06
CA ASN A 323 -0.73 -8.43 6.43
C ASN A 323 -0.30 -9.62 7.30
N LEU A 324 -0.42 -10.86 6.80
CA LEU A 324 0.07 -12.04 7.51
C LEU A 324 1.59 -12.01 7.67
N GLN A 325 2.32 -11.60 6.65
CA GLN A 325 3.76 -11.40 6.69
C GLN A 325 4.15 -10.39 7.78
N GLU A 326 3.44 -9.28 7.88
CA GLU A 326 3.66 -8.27 8.93
C GLU A 326 3.28 -8.77 10.32
N GLN A 327 2.19 -9.54 10.44
CA GLN A 327 1.80 -10.15 11.70
C GLN A 327 2.88 -11.12 12.22
N LEU A 328 3.34 -12.03 11.39
CA LEU A 328 4.43 -12.95 11.76
C LEU A 328 5.67 -12.20 12.22
N PHE A 329 6.03 -11.14 11.48
CA PHE A 329 7.29 -10.45 11.72
C PHE A 329 7.24 -9.44 12.86
N HIS A 330 6.16 -8.69 13.02
CA HIS A 330 6.06 -7.61 13.99
C HIS A 330 5.29 -7.98 15.27
N LYS A 331 4.60 -9.14 15.28
CA LYS A 331 3.88 -9.63 16.45
C LYS A 331 4.47 -10.96 16.94
N ASP A 332 4.47 -11.99 16.10
CA ASP A 332 4.78 -13.36 16.51
C ASP A 332 6.28 -13.54 16.80
N LEU A 333 7.18 -13.07 15.94
CA LEU A 333 8.63 -13.16 16.17
C LEU A 333 9.13 -12.34 17.38
N PRO A 334 8.67 -11.11 17.65
CA PRO A 334 9.00 -10.41 18.89
C PRO A 334 8.53 -11.13 20.15
N GLN A 335 7.37 -11.78 20.13
CA GLN A 335 6.91 -12.63 21.23
C GLN A 335 7.84 -13.81 21.43
N LEU A 336 8.19 -14.54 20.37
CA LEU A 336 9.15 -15.66 20.44
C LEU A 336 10.53 -15.19 20.92
N LYS A 337 11.00 -14.01 20.51
CA LYS A 337 12.24 -13.43 21.01
C LYS A 337 12.24 -13.24 22.53
N SER A 338 11.14 -12.86 23.10
CA SER A 338 11.02 -12.65 24.56
C SER A 338 10.95 -13.96 25.35
N MET A 339 10.63 -15.08 24.70
CA MET A 339 10.36 -16.37 25.35
C MET A 339 11.43 -17.42 25.12
N LEU A 340 11.94 -17.50 23.88
CA LEU A 340 12.86 -18.59 23.50
C LEU A 340 14.27 -18.30 23.98
N PRO A 341 14.93 -19.25 24.65
CA PRO A 341 16.35 -19.19 24.97
C PRO A 341 17.19 -19.63 23.75
N LEU A 342 16.89 -19.09 22.58
CA LEU A 342 17.50 -19.49 21.32
C LEU A 342 18.00 -18.27 20.55
N PRO A 343 19.28 -18.21 20.12
CA PRO A 343 19.76 -17.14 19.28
C PRO A 343 19.15 -17.25 17.90
N PHE A 344 18.62 -16.16 17.35
CA PHE A 344 18.19 -16.10 15.97
C PHE A 344 18.22 -14.69 15.41
N LYS A 345 18.31 -14.59 14.11
CA LYS A 345 18.15 -13.36 13.35
C LYS A 345 17.14 -13.61 12.23
N ALA A 346 16.08 -12.83 12.22
CA ALA A 346 15.03 -12.90 11.21
C ALA A 346 15.01 -11.64 10.37
N ALA A 347 14.77 -11.76 9.07
CA ALA A 347 14.61 -10.65 8.14
C ALA A 347 13.25 -10.70 7.44
N LEU A 348 12.63 -9.53 7.26
CA LEU A 348 11.39 -9.34 6.49
C LEU A 348 11.73 -8.91 5.08
N VAL A 349 11.27 -9.66 4.06
CA VAL A 349 11.54 -9.39 2.65
C VAL A 349 10.25 -9.11 1.90
N LYS A 350 10.18 -7.94 1.29
CA LYS A 350 9.13 -7.54 0.35
C LYS A 350 9.75 -7.25 -1.02
N GLY A 351 8.92 -7.19 -2.06
CA GLY A 351 9.37 -6.79 -3.38
C GLY A 351 10.08 -5.42 -3.35
N ARG A 352 11.15 -5.28 -4.12
CA ARG A 352 12.00 -4.08 -4.10
C ARG A 352 11.25 -2.76 -4.34
N GLU A 353 10.17 -2.81 -5.07
CA GLU A 353 9.29 -1.67 -5.33
C GLU A 353 8.56 -1.13 -4.08
N ASN A 354 8.65 -1.83 -2.94
CA ASN A 354 8.15 -1.33 -1.66
C ASN A 354 9.16 -0.40 -0.97
N TYR A 355 10.41 -0.37 -1.43
CA TYR A 355 11.48 0.41 -0.80
C TYR A 355 11.77 1.68 -1.59
N VAL A 356 11.97 2.80 -0.88
CA VAL A 356 12.44 4.04 -1.49
C VAL A 356 13.90 3.88 -1.96
N CYS A 357 14.23 4.46 -3.11
CA CYS A 357 15.59 4.51 -3.64
C CYS A 357 16.21 5.88 -3.34
N GLU A 358 17.35 5.92 -2.63
CA GLU A 358 18.02 7.15 -2.24
C GLU A 358 18.38 8.01 -3.46
N ARG A 359 19.00 7.40 -4.48
CA ARG A 359 19.37 8.10 -5.73
C ARG A 359 18.16 8.73 -6.40
N ARG A 360 17.10 7.95 -6.63
CA ARG A 360 15.90 8.44 -7.32
C ARG A 360 15.14 9.49 -6.51
N TRP A 361 15.18 9.39 -5.19
CA TRP A 361 14.63 10.41 -4.30
C TRP A 361 15.34 11.74 -4.46
N GLU A 362 16.67 11.75 -4.43
CA GLU A 362 17.47 12.98 -4.60
C GLU A 362 17.32 13.56 -6.01
N GLU A 363 17.40 12.72 -7.06
CA GLU A 363 17.20 13.14 -8.44
C GLU A 363 15.79 13.75 -8.64
N PHE A 364 14.76 13.12 -8.06
CA PHE A 364 13.39 13.63 -8.15
C PHE A 364 13.22 15.00 -7.47
N LEU A 365 13.82 15.19 -6.30
CA LEU A 365 13.76 16.48 -5.59
C LEU A 365 14.53 17.59 -6.31
N MET A 366 15.62 17.28 -7.02
CA MET A 366 16.44 18.26 -7.73
C MET A 366 15.85 18.68 -9.08
N GLU A 367 15.31 17.72 -9.84
CA GLU A 367 15.01 17.94 -11.26
C GLU A 367 13.52 17.94 -11.61
N GLN A 368 12.69 17.26 -10.84
CA GLN A 368 11.33 16.93 -11.25
C GLN A 368 10.20 17.53 -10.38
N THR A 369 10.52 18.37 -9.41
CA THR A 369 9.50 19.00 -8.54
C THR A 369 8.79 20.17 -9.22
N LYS A 370 9.38 20.74 -10.27
CA LYS A 370 8.77 21.83 -11.04
C LYS A 370 7.63 21.28 -11.92
N GLY A 371 6.43 21.83 -11.75
CA GLY A 371 5.26 21.44 -12.55
C GLY A 371 4.54 20.17 -12.05
N LEU A 372 4.79 19.75 -10.81
CA LEU A 372 3.96 18.73 -10.14
C LEU A 372 2.51 19.21 -10.06
N SER A 373 1.58 18.29 -10.26
CA SER A 373 0.19 18.55 -9.88
C SER A 373 0.08 18.74 -8.36
N VAL A 374 -0.91 19.49 -7.90
CA VAL A 374 -1.22 19.63 -6.47
C VAL A 374 -1.35 18.24 -5.81
N TRP A 375 -1.97 17.31 -6.51
CA TRP A 375 -2.15 15.95 -6.04
C TRP A 375 -0.85 15.17 -5.85
N ASP A 376 0.06 15.25 -6.81
CA ASP A 376 1.39 14.60 -6.69
C ASP A 376 2.24 15.28 -5.60
N ALA A 377 2.13 16.59 -5.46
CA ALA A 377 2.80 17.33 -4.40
C ALA A 377 2.33 16.91 -3.01
N MET A 378 1.02 16.71 -2.81
CA MET A 378 0.49 16.15 -1.56
C MET A 378 1.11 14.79 -1.23
N GLY A 379 1.16 13.88 -2.21
CA GLY A 379 1.82 12.58 -2.02
C GLY A 379 3.30 12.72 -1.64
N LEU A 380 4.01 13.67 -2.24
CA LEU A 380 5.41 13.95 -1.92
C LEU A 380 5.58 14.49 -0.49
N LEU A 381 4.70 15.40 -0.05
CA LEU A 381 4.72 15.92 1.33
C LEU A 381 4.50 14.81 2.36
N TYR A 382 3.59 13.84 2.11
CA TYR A 382 3.37 12.69 2.98
C TYR A 382 4.58 11.72 3.04
N LEU A 383 5.41 11.71 1.99
CA LEU A 383 6.63 10.90 1.99
C LEU A 383 7.81 11.63 2.63
N PHE A 384 7.82 12.96 2.66
CA PHE A 384 9.02 13.73 2.96
C PHE A 384 9.54 13.50 4.39
N ILE A 385 8.67 13.65 5.38
CA ILE A 385 9.03 13.44 6.79
C ILE A 385 9.30 11.94 7.06
N TRP A 386 8.48 11.04 6.51
CA TRP A 386 8.73 9.61 6.61
C TRP A 386 10.12 9.24 6.06
N LYS A 387 10.51 9.79 4.90
CA LYS A 387 11.81 9.52 4.29
C LYS A 387 12.99 9.99 5.16
N MET A 388 12.82 11.05 5.91
CA MET A 388 13.84 11.52 6.87
C MET A 388 13.99 10.59 8.08
N LEU A 389 12.90 9.92 8.49
CA LEU A 389 12.82 9.13 9.72
C LEU A 389 13.05 7.64 9.48
N THR A 390 12.68 7.11 8.29
CA THR A 390 12.71 5.67 8.02
C THR A 390 14.11 5.08 8.11
N LYS A 391 14.20 3.90 8.73
CA LYS A 391 15.40 3.06 8.76
C LYS A 391 15.33 1.90 7.78
N SER A 392 14.14 1.44 7.45
CA SER A 392 13.90 0.32 6.54
C SER A 392 13.74 0.75 5.09
N GLY A 393 13.25 1.98 4.86
CA GLY A 393 12.85 2.48 3.54
C GLY A 393 11.58 1.83 2.98
N ASP A 394 10.88 1.00 3.76
CA ASP A 394 9.64 0.34 3.35
C ASP A 394 8.44 1.26 3.51
N VAL A 395 7.83 1.64 2.40
CA VAL A 395 6.69 2.57 2.40
C VAL A 395 5.46 2.06 3.15
N SER A 396 5.35 0.77 3.41
CA SER A 396 4.24 0.22 4.21
C SER A 396 4.27 0.65 5.68
N GLU A 397 5.41 1.18 6.17
CA GLU A 397 5.50 1.81 7.48
C GLU A 397 4.76 3.14 7.57
N ASN A 398 4.54 3.78 6.42
CA ASN A 398 3.92 5.09 6.34
C ASN A 398 2.40 4.97 6.19
N SER A 399 1.67 5.17 7.29
CA SER A 399 0.21 5.11 7.32
C SER A 399 -0.47 6.25 6.53
N SER A 400 0.26 7.33 6.27
CA SER A 400 -0.23 8.50 5.54
C SER A 400 -0.28 8.28 4.03
N PHE A 401 0.55 7.36 3.51
CA PHE A 401 0.79 7.25 2.08
C PHE A 401 0.08 6.05 1.45
N ASP A 402 -0.97 6.32 0.69
CA ASP A 402 -1.67 5.29 -0.10
C ASP A 402 -1.05 5.16 -1.50
N ARG A 403 -0.41 4.03 -1.78
CA ARG A 403 0.16 3.71 -3.10
C ARG A 403 -0.88 3.65 -4.24
N LYS A 404 -2.15 3.36 -3.94
CA LYS A 404 -3.21 3.38 -4.95
C LYS A 404 -3.54 4.81 -5.35
N ARG A 405 -3.50 5.70 -4.38
CA ARG A 405 -3.83 7.11 -4.54
C ARG A 405 -2.65 7.91 -5.13
N PHE A 406 -1.43 7.68 -4.66
CA PHE A 406 -0.21 8.45 -5.01
C PHE A 406 0.83 7.63 -5.78
N GLY A 407 0.40 6.60 -6.50
CA GLY A 407 1.28 5.69 -7.24
C GLY A 407 2.16 6.38 -8.30
N SER A 408 1.72 7.52 -8.86
CA SER A 408 2.50 8.35 -9.79
C SER A 408 3.80 8.86 -9.14
N VAL A 409 3.72 9.36 -7.91
CA VAL A 409 4.88 9.84 -7.14
C VAL A 409 5.76 8.67 -6.70
N TRP A 410 5.13 7.61 -6.17
CA TRP A 410 5.88 6.45 -5.68
C TRP A 410 6.74 5.81 -6.77
N ARG A 411 6.21 5.63 -7.97
CA ARG A 411 6.98 5.09 -9.12
C ARG A 411 8.20 5.92 -9.50
N LYS A 412 8.23 7.21 -9.16
CA LYS A 412 9.39 8.09 -9.42
C LYS A 412 10.51 7.91 -8.40
N VAL A 413 10.19 7.49 -7.17
CA VAL A 413 11.13 7.44 -6.05
C VAL A 413 11.42 6.02 -5.52
N CYS A 414 10.60 5.01 -5.85
CA CYS A 414 10.81 3.65 -5.38
C CYS A 414 12.00 2.96 -6.07
N SER A 415 12.52 1.91 -5.47
CA SER A 415 13.54 1.05 -6.07
C SER A 415 12.97 0.32 -7.28
N ASP A 416 13.65 0.41 -8.40
CA ASP A 416 13.28 -0.19 -9.67
C ASP A 416 14.40 -1.13 -10.14
N ARG A 417 14.06 -2.34 -10.63
CA ARG A 417 15.07 -3.33 -10.99
C ARG A 417 15.89 -2.91 -12.22
N TYR A 418 15.28 -2.19 -13.15
CA TYR A 418 15.90 -1.78 -14.39
C TYR A 418 16.77 -0.51 -14.24
N LEU A 419 16.42 0.36 -13.28
CA LEU A 419 17.13 1.60 -12.99
C LEU A 419 18.18 1.46 -11.88
N CYS A 420 18.39 0.26 -11.34
CA CYS A 420 19.27 0.03 -10.21
C CYS A 420 20.69 -0.31 -10.67
N ALA A 421 21.64 0.59 -10.44
CA ALA A 421 23.07 0.35 -10.71
C ALA A 421 23.74 -0.67 -9.75
N GLY A 422 23.00 -1.22 -8.80
CA GLY A 422 23.51 -2.22 -7.85
C GLY A 422 24.71 -1.72 -7.04
N ARG A 423 25.80 -2.49 -6.99
CA ARG A 423 27.03 -2.12 -6.25
C ARG A 423 27.76 -0.90 -6.82
N LYS A 424 27.51 -0.55 -8.07
CA LYS A 424 28.11 0.64 -8.72
C LYS A 424 27.37 1.95 -8.40
N CYS A 425 26.23 1.87 -7.70
CA CYS A 425 25.44 3.05 -7.35
C CYS A 425 26.23 3.96 -6.37
N PRO A 426 26.34 5.28 -6.60
CA PRO A 426 27.00 6.20 -5.67
C PRO A 426 26.34 6.25 -4.29
N HIS A 427 25.07 5.88 -4.19
CA HIS A 427 24.30 5.80 -2.95
C HIS A 427 24.24 4.38 -2.34
N ALA A 428 25.08 3.43 -2.80
CA ALA A 428 25.04 2.02 -2.34
C ALA A 428 25.18 1.87 -0.82
N SER A 429 25.97 2.74 -0.16
CA SER A 429 26.18 2.72 1.30
C SER A 429 24.92 3.08 2.10
N LYS A 430 24.01 3.87 1.54
CA LYS A 430 22.73 4.28 2.14
C LYS A 430 21.52 3.54 1.57
N CYS A 431 21.75 2.55 0.69
CA CYS A 431 20.70 1.86 -0.03
C CYS A 431 19.97 0.88 0.88
N TYR A 432 18.67 1.06 1.08
CA TYR A 432 17.84 0.18 1.91
C TYR A 432 17.79 -1.25 1.38
N VAL A 433 17.68 -1.44 0.07
CA VAL A 433 17.67 -2.79 -0.56
C VAL A 433 19.01 -3.49 -0.38
N MET A 434 20.13 -2.78 -0.51
CA MET A 434 21.47 -3.36 -0.28
C MET A 434 21.69 -3.71 1.20
N THR A 435 21.22 -2.87 2.10
CA THR A 435 21.24 -3.14 3.55
C THR A 435 20.40 -4.36 3.90
N LEU A 436 19.20 -4.45 3.34
CA LEU A 436 18.33 -5.61 3.52
C LEU A 436 19.01 -6.90 3.02
N ARG A 437 19.65 -6.90 1.85
CA ARG A 437 20.39 -8.06 1.34
C ARG A 437 21.47 -8.55 2.30
N LYS A 438 22.26 -7.64 2.88
CA LYS A 438 23.24 -7.99 3.91
C LYS A 438 22.60 -8.61 5.15
N HIS A 439 21.41 -8.13 5.54
CA HIS A 439 20.68 -8.75 6.65
C HIS A 439 20.18 -10.14 6.31
N ILE A 440 19.67 -10.35 5.09
CA ILE A 440 19.21 -11.68 4.62
C ILE A 440 20.36 -12.67 4.60
N GLU A 441 21.56 -12.28 4.15
CA GLU A 441 22.74 -13.14 4.12
C GLU A 441 23.11 -13.69 5.51
N THR A 442 22.88 -12.91 6.56
CA THR A 442 23.22 -13.26 7.95
C THR A 442 22.01 -13.74 8.77
N SER A 443 20.83 -13.85 8.18
CA SER A 443 19.62 -14.27 8.88
C SER A 443 19.45 -15.78 8.84
N THR A 444 19.00 -16.34 9.97
CA THR A 444 18.61 -17.75 10.11
C THR A 444 17.17 -17.99 9.65
N LEU A 445 16.32 -16.95 9.73
CA LEU A 445 14.94 -16.98 9.26
C LEU A 445 14.66 -15.81 8.31
N VAL A 446 13.98 -16.09 7.20
CA VAL A 446 13.52 -15.05 6.27
C VAL A 446 12.03 -15.17 6.08
N VAL A 447 11.29 -14.09 6.36
CA VAL A 447 9.84 -14.02 6.15
C VAL A 447 9.55 -13.28 4.86
N THR A 448 8.77 -13.89 3.98
CA THR A 448 8.37 -13.31 2.69
C THR A 448 6.91 -13.66 2.36
N ASN A 449 6.44 -13.34 1.15
CA ASN A 449 5.15 -13.78 0.66
C ASN A 449 5.29 -14.63 -0.62
N HIS A 450 4.22 -15.38 -0.96
CA HIS A 450 4.24 -16.29 -2.10
C HIS A 450 4.64 -15.61 -3.42
N SER A 451 4.15 -14.39 -3.66
CA SER A 451 4.50 -13.65 -4.88
C SER A 451 5.99 -13.33 -4.95
N GLN A 452 6.59 -12.91 -3.84
CA GLN A 452 8.03 -12.63 -3.78
C GLN A 452 8.87 -13.90 -3.86
N LEU A 453 8.44 -14.98 -3.19
CA LEU A 453 9.08 -16.30 -3.28
C LEU A 453 9.15 -16.77 -4.74
N LEU A 454 8.02 -16.79 -5.44
CA LEU A 454 7.93 -17.25 -6.83
C LEU A 454 8.65 -16.32 -7.81
N ALA A 455 8.60 -15.01 -7.59
CA ALA A 455 9.35 -14.05 -8.39
C ALA A 455 10.88 -14.21 -8.20
N ASP A 456 11.32 -14.50 -6.98
CA ASP A 456 12.72 -14.71 -6.66
C ASP A 456 13.29 -15.95 -7.34
N MET A 457 12.51 -17.03 -7.42
CA MET A 457 12.89 -18.29 -8.09
C MET A 457 13.06 -18.16 -9.60
N GLN A 458 12.45 -17.13 -10.22
CA GLN A 458 12.61 -16.85 -11.65
C GLN A 458 13.84 -15.97 -11.94
N MET A 459 14.56 -15.51 -10.92
CA MET A 459 15.70 -14.62 -11.08
C MET A 459 17.01 -15.39 -10.99
N GLU A 460 17.97 -15.08 -11.87
CA GLU A 460 19.36 -15.61 -11.79
C GLU A 460 20.07 -15.23 -10.47
N ASN A 461 19.72 -14.08 -9.89
CA ASN A 461 20.29 -13.57 -8.65
C ASN A 461 19.19 -13.44 -7.58
N SER A 462 19.01 -14.49 -6.79
CA SER A 462 18.06 -14.55 -5.69
C SER A 462 18.23 -13.37 -4.70
N THR A 463 17.10 -12.78 -4.32
CA THR A 463 17.06 -11.79 -3.24
C THR A 463 17.01 -12.46 -1.87
N LEU A 464 16.38 -13.64 -1.79
CA LEU A 464 16.28 -14.44 -0.56
C LEU A 464 17.60 -15.14 -0.19
N GLY A 465 18.54 -15.21 -1.14
CA GLY A 465 19.78 -15.97 -1.01
C GLY A 465 19.55 -17.47 -1.06
N GLU A 466 20.60 -18.26 -0.81
CA GLU A 466 20.50 -19.72 -0.77
C GLU A 466 19.75 -20.18 0.49
N TYR A 467 18.83 -21.12 0.33
CA TYR A 467 18.10 -21.79 1.40
C TYR A 467 17.71 -23.22 0.97
N SER A 468 17.66 -24.13 1.93
CA SER A 468 17.29 -25.53 1.71
C SER A 468 15.97 -25.92 2.38
N TYR A 469 15.39 -25.04 3.20
CA TYR A 469 14.21 -25.32 4.01
C TYR A 469 13.21 -24.19 3.84
N LEU A 470 11.94 -24.57 3.59
CA LEU A 470 10.87 -23.64 3.30
C LEU A 470 9.60 -24.03 4.05
N VAL A 471 8.92 -23.05 4.61
CA VAL A 471 7.53 -23.17 5.09
C VAL A 471 6.63 -22.32 4.18
N VAL A 472 5.58 -22.93 3.64
CA VAL A 472 4.53 -22.28 2.84
C VAL A 472 3.27 -22.26 3.68
N ASP A 473 3.00 -21.14 4.32
CA ASP A 473 1.80 -20.92 5.12
C ASP A 473 0.64 -20.44 4.23
N GLU A 474 -0.60 -20.84 4.53
CA GLU A 474 -1.77 -20.65 3.67
C GLU A 474 -1.54 -21.22 2.26
N ALA A 475 -0.97 -22.42 2.21
CA ALA A 475 -0.49 -23.08 0.99
C ALA A 475 -1.60 -23.33 -0.06
N HIS A 476 -2.87 -23.33 0.33
CA HIS A 476 -4.02 -23.41 -0.59
C HIS A 476 -4.04 -22.25 -1.61
N ASN A 477 -3.36 -21.13 -1.32
CA ASN A 477 -3.25 -19.97 -2.23
C ASN A 477 -2.04 -20.04 -3.17
N LEU A 478 -1.12 -20.99 -2.98
CA LEU A 478 0.13 -21.05 -3.73
C LEU A 478 -0.11 -21.19 -5.23
N MET A 479 -1.03 -22.07 -5.65
CA MET A 479 -1.30 -22.33 -7.06
C MET A 479 -1.89 -21.10 -7.78
N ALA A 480 -2.84 -20.42 -7.15
CA ALA A 480 -3.41 -19.19 -7.70
C ALA A 480 -2.36 -18.08 -7.81
N THR A 481 -1.47 -18.00 -6.82
CA THR A 481 -0.36 -17.04 -6.84
C THR A 481 0.68 -17.42 -7.90
N ALA A 482 0.96 -18.70 -8.08
CA ALA A 482 1.87 -19.20 -9.13
C ALA A 482 1.30 -18.91 -10.53
N ALA A 483 0.04 -19.21 -10.77
CA ALA A 483 -0.62 -18.89 -12.04
C ALA A 483 -0.55 -17.39 -12.36
N LYS A 484 -0.75 -16.53 -11.36
CA LYS A 484 -0.61 -15.08 -11.52
C LYS A 484 0.83 -14.63 -11.81
N ASN A 485 1.82 -15.21 -11.13
CA ASN A 485 3.24 -14.85 -11.32
C ASN A 485 3.84 -15.37 -12.63
N LEU A 486 3.41 -16.56 -13.08
CA LEU A 486 3.81 -17.15 -14.35
C LEU A 486 3.03 -16.58 -15.54
N GLY A 487 1.89 -15.98 -15.24
CA GLY A 487 1.05 -15.29 -16.19
C GLY A 487 1.58 -13.92 -16.59
N LEU A 488 0.81 -13.20 -17.38
CA LEU A 488 1.02 -11.81 -17.70
C LEU A 488 -0.28 -11.01 -17.51
N GLU A 489 -0.12 -9.78 -17.12
CA GLU A 489 -1.18 -8.78 -17.04
C GLU A 489 -0.67 -7.52 -17.72
N LEU A 490 -1.30 -7.14 -18.82
CA LEU A 490 -0.92 -5.95 -19.58
C LEU A 490 -2.09 -4.96 -19.56
N SER A 491 -1.94 -3.87 -18.80
CA SER A 491 -2.99 -2.86 -18.65
C SER A 491 -2.69 -1.60 -19.45
N TYR A 492 -3.75 -0.88 -19.86
CA TYR A 492 -3.58 0.41 -20.53
C TYR A 492 -2.73 1.41 -19.70
N PRO A 493 -2.98 1.62 -18.39
CA PRO A 493 -2.18 2.56 -17.61
C PRO A 493 -0.69 2.21 -17.55
N ASP A 494 -0.34 0.93 -17.54
CA ASP A 494 1.06 0.49 -17.42
C ASP A 494 1.80 0.74 -18.73
N VAL A 495 1.22 0.35 -19.87
CA VAL A 495 1.84 0.56 -21.20
C VAL A 495 1.90 2.04 -21.55
N ALA A 496 0.79 2.76 -21.37
CA ALA A 496 0.75 4.22 -21.60
C ALA A 496 1.72 4.96 -20.68
N GLY A 497 1.86 4.52 -19.41
CA GLY A 497 2.81 5.08 -18.46
C GLY A 497 4.26 4.90 -18.88
N GLN A 498 4.64 3.73 -19.42
CA GLN A 498 5.97 3.47 -19.97
C GLN A 498 6.28 4.40 -21.15
N LEU A 499 5.35 4.51 -22.09
CA LEU A 499 5.49 5.38 -23.27
C LEU A 499 5.57 6.87 -22.88
N ASN A 500 4.80 7.31 -21.87
CA ASN A 500 4.85 8.68 -21.36
C ASN A 500 6.19 9.02 -20.74
N GLN A 501 6.79 8.08 -19.99
CA GLN A 501 8.13 8.25 -19.42
C GLN A 501 9.22 8.28 -20.50
N PHE A 502 9.04 7.52 -21.58
CA PHE A 502 9.98 7.48 -22.71
C PHE A 502 9.89 8.73 -23.56
N CYS A 503 8.71 9.01 -24.11
CA CYS A 503 8.44 10.18 -24.94
C CYS A 503 6.96 10.55 -24.85
N GLN A 504 6.65 11.80 -24.55
CA GLN A 504 5.30 12.36 -24.60
C GLN A 504 5.36 13.71 -25.32
N THR A 505 4.48 13.89 -26.29
CA THR A 505 4.33 15.16 -27.01
C THR A 505 2.99 15.80 -26.65
N GLN A 506 3.02 16.98 -26.00
CA GLN A 506 1.82 17.77 -25.68
C GLN A 506 1.98 19.19 -26.21
N ARG A 507 1.00 19.68 -26.99
CA ARG A 507 0.99 21.05 -27.53
C ARG A 507 2.34 21.45 -28.16
N ARG A 508 2.98 20.55 -28.95
CA ARG A 508 4.30 20.71 -29.60
C ARG A 508 5.50 20.75 -28.63
N ARG A 509 5.32 20.44 -27.36
CA ARG A 509 6.43 20.28 -26.40
C ARG A 509 6.64 18.80 -26.11
N ARG A 510 7.86 18.36 -26.26
CA ARG A 510 8.27 17.00 -25.86
C ARG A 510 8.64 16.98 -24.38
N SER A 511 8.39 15.85 -23.74
CA SER A 511 8.80 15.52 -22.37
C SER A 511 9.20 14.04 -22.31
N GLY A 512 9.79 13.62 -21.19
CA GLY A 512 10.28 12.26 -20.99
C GLY A 512 11.74 12.10 -21.37
N PHE A 513 12.19 10.83 -21.43
CA PHE A 513 13.60 10.48 -21.66
C PHE A 513 14.16 11.04 -22.96
N ILE A 514 13.43 10.93 -24.07
CA ILE A 514 13.87 11.44 -25.38
C ILE A 514 14.18 12.93 -25.30
N HIS A 515 13.35 13.71 -24.65
CA HIS A 515 13.59 15.15 -24.48
C HIS A 515 14.84 15.44 -23.62
N GLN A 516 15.05 14.69 -22.54
CA GLN A 516 16.27 14.82 -21.71
C GLN A 516 17.52 14.49 -22.52
N LEU A 517 17.47 13.41 -23.33
CA LEU A 517 18.57 13.03 -24.21
C LEU A 517 18.87 14.13 -25.22
N GLU A 518 17.87 14.69 -25.90
CA GLU A 518 18.03 15.81 -26.84
C GLU A 518 18.69 17.02 -26.19
N GLN A 519 18.25 17.39 -24.97
CA GLN A 519 18.84 18.51 -24.21
C GLN A 519 20.31 18.29 -23.87
N MET A 520 20.69 17.08 -23.46
CA MET A 520 22.07 16.75 -23.11
C MET A 520 22.95 16.64 -24.36
N MET A 521 22.41 16.09 -25.46
CA MET A 521 23.09 16.06 -26.75
C MET A 521 23.34 17.46 -27.31
N ALA A 522 22.43 18.41 -27.14
CA ALA A 522 22.63 19.80 -27.52
C ALA A 522 23.84 20.44 -26.79
N LYS A 523 24.02 20.09 -25.50
CA LYS A 523 25.13 20.57 -24.65
C LYS A 523 26.42 19.75 -24.79
N SER A 524 26.40 18.66 -25.56
CA SER A 524 27.54 17.74 -25.69
C SER A 524 28.62 18.27 -26.60
N VAL A 525 29.85 17.75 -26.48
CA VAL A 525 30.99 18.03 -27.37
C VAL A 525 31.16 16.93 -28.42
N VAL A 526 30.12 16.20 -28.73
CA VAL A 526 30.06 15.13 -29.75
C VAL A 526 30.13 15.76 -31.13
N GLY A 527 30.77 15.10 -32.10
CA GLY A 527 30.83 15.53 -33.50
C GLY A 527 29.47 15.67 -34.16
N VAL A 528 29.40 16.39 -35.29
CA VAL A 528 28.16 16.73 -35.97
C VAL A 528 27.39 15.48 -36.42
N ALA A 529 28.04 14.55 -37.14
CA ALA A 529 27.39 13.36 -37.69
C ALA A 529 26.72 12.45 -36.65
N PRO A 530 27.34 12.08 -35.49
CA PRO A 530 26.64 11.33 -34.47
C PRO A 530 25.48 12.12 -33.82
N LYS A 531 25.62 13.45 -33.64
CA LYS A 531 24.53 14.30 -33.13
C LYS A 531 23.31 14.27 -34.04
N GLU A 532 23.52 14.48 -35.35
CA GLU A 532 22.45 14.47 -36.33
C GLU A 532 21.76 13.10 -36.41
N TYR A 533 22.53 12.02 -36.35
CA TYR A 533 21.97 10.67 -36.37
C TYR A 533 21.14 10.36 -35.13
N ILE A 534 21.64 10.74 -33.94
CA ILE A 534 20.85 10.60 -32.66
C ILE A 534 19.59 11.46 -32.75
N SER A 535 19.66 12.68 -33.27
CA SER A 535 18.51 13.56 -33.42
C SER A 535 17.44 12.95 -34.35
N LEU A 536 17.88 12.35 -35.46
CA LEU A 536 16.99 11.63 -36.38
C LEU A 536 16.28 10.47 -35.69
N LEU A 537 17.03 9.61 -35.02
CA LEU A 537 16.45 8.50 -34.25
C LEU A 537 15.49 8.98 -33.15
N CYS A 538 15.79 10.09 -32.47
CA CYS A 538 14.88 10.68 -31.46
C CYS A 538 13.56 11.16 -32.10
N ASN A 539 13.60 11.73 -33.30
CA ASN A 539 12.40 12.15 -34.03
C ASN A 539 11.55 10.94 -34.45
N ASP A 540 12.19 9.94 -35.08
CA ASP A 540 11.51 8.71 -35.51
C ASP A 540 10.88 7.96 -34.33
N LEU A 541 11.60 7.85 -33.22
CA LEU A 541 11.11 7.25 -31.99
C LEU A 541 9.93 8.03 -31.38
N ALA A 542 9.94 9.36 -31.44
CA ALA A 542 8.84 10.18 -30.96
C ALA A 542 7.57 9.99 -31.81
N GLU A 543 7.68 9.98 -33.13
CA GLU A 543 6.55 9.74 -34.05
C GLU A 543 5.97 8.34 -33.85
N LEU A 544 6.83 7.32 -33.81
CA LEU A 544 6.43 5.94 -33.62
C LEU A 544 5.76 5.73 -32.21
N THR A 545 6.26 6.42 -31.20
CA THR A 545 5.63 6.37 -29.88
C THR A 545 4.21 6.93 -29.89
N GLU A 546 3.94 8.00 -30.59
CA GLU A 546 2.59 8.58 -30.72
C GLU A 546 1.66 7.65 -31.54
N GLN A 547 2.16 7.03 -32.62
CA GLN A 547 1.40 6.03 -33.39
C GLN A 547 1.02 4.84 -32.50
N ILE A 548 1.98 4.25 -31.76
CA ILE A 548 1.76 3.15 -30.83
C ILE A 548 0.73 3.57 -29.77
N ARG A 549 0.81 4.79 -29.24
CA ARG A 549 -0.11 5.32 -28.24
C ARG A 549 -1.57 5.34 -28.75
N ALA A 550 -1.77 5.77 -29.99
CA ALA A 550 -3.09 5.77 -30.63
C ALA A 550 -3.64 4.34 -30.76
N THR A 551 -2.82 3.41 -31.24
CA THR A 551 -3.20 2.00 -31.40
C THR A 551 -3.54 1.35 -30.06
N ILE A 552 -2.76 1.60 -29.00
CA ILE A 552 -3.03 1.10 -27.64
C ILE A 552 -4.35 1.64 -27.11
N LEU A 553 -4.63 2.92 -27.28
CA LEU A 553 -5.88 3.52 -26.83
C LEU A 553 -7.09 2.85 -27.52
N GLU A 554 -7.00 2.61 -28.83
CA GLU A 554 -8.05 1.94 -29.58
C GLU A 554 -8.21 0.47 -29.14
N LEU A 555 -7.10 -0.26 -28.95
CA LEU A 555 -7.09 -1.64 -28.48
C LEU A 555 -7.81 -1.78 -27.14
N TYR A 556 -7.45 -0.94 -26.16
CA TYR A 556 -8.04 -1.06 -24.83
C TYR A 556 -9.46 -0.51 -24.74
N LYS A 557 -9.87 0.43 -25.60
CA LYS A 557 -11.28 0.80 -25.75
C LYS A 557 -12.10 -0.37 -26.27
N GLU A 558 -11.65 -1.02 -27.33
CA GLU A 558 -12.32 -2.21 -27.85
C GLU A 558 -12.40 -3.32 -26.81
N ALA A 559 -11.30 -3.56 -26.07
CA ALA A 559 -11.28 -4.54 -24.99
C ALA A 559 -12.29 -4.19 -23.87
N GLN A 560 -12.37 -2.93 -23.48
CA GLN A 560 -13.28 -2.47 -22.45
C GLN A 560 -14.74 -2.56 -22.91
N ASP A 561 -15.08 -2.10 -24.11
CA ASP A 561 -16.43 -2.16 -24.66
C ASP A 561 -16.92 -3.61 -24.72
N ARG A 562 -16.09 -4.56 -25.14
CA ARG A 562 -16.41 -5.99 -25.15
C ARG A 562 -16.58 -6.56 -23.74
N CYS A 563 -15.75 -6.11 -22.81
CA CYS A 563 -15.85 -6.53 -21.40
C CYS A 563 -17.14 -6.01 -20.77
N ASP A 564 -17.50 -4.76 -21.02
CA ASP A 564 -18.72 -4.15 -20.48
C ASP A 564 -19.99 -4.77 -21.06
N GLU A 565 -19.99 -5.23 -22.31
CA GLU A 565 -21.11 -5.90 -22.97
C GLU A 565 -21.33 -7.35 -22.47
N LYS A 566 -20.25 -8.12 -22.26
CA LYS A 566 -20.32 -9.59 -22.13
C LYS A 566 -19.73 -10.16 -20.83
N ALA A 567 -19.13 -9.32 -19.97
CA ALA A 567 -18.39 -9.80 -18.82
C ALA A 567 -19.26 -10.34 -17.69
N ASN A 568 -18.85 -11.45 -17.08
CA ASN A 568 -19.30 -11.90 -15.79
C ASN A 568 -18.37 -11.39 -14.69
N TYR A 569 -18.89 -10.63 -13.73
CA TYR A 569 -18.11 -10.04 -12.63
C TYR A 569 -16.89 -9.21 -13.09
N GLY A 570 -17.00 -8.54 -14.26
CA GLY A 570 -15.93 -7.70 -14.81
C GLY A 570 -14.79 -8.47 -15.50
N LYS A 571 -14.98 -9.75 -15.81
CA LYS A 571 -14.05 -10.59 -16.55
C LYS A 571 -14.70 -11.22 -17.77
N LEU A 572 -14.06 -11.12 -18.91
CA LEU A 572 -14.49 -11.74 -20.17
C LEU A 572 -13.43 -12.72 -20.65
N ARG A 573 -13.69 -14.01 -20.55
CA ARG A 573 -12.79 -15.06 -21.05
C ARG A 573 -12.83 -15.13 -22.59
N ILE A 574 -11.66 -15.17 -23.21
CA ILE A 574 -11.48 -15.40 -24.65
C ILE A 574 -11.14 -16.89 -24.84
N ARG A 575 -12.01 -17.60 -25.53
CA ARG A 575 -11.83 -19.04 -25.81
C ARG A 575 -11.38 -19.29 -27.25
N ASP A 576 -11.72 -18.38 -28.15
CA ASP A 576 -11.34 -18.39 -29.54
C ASP A 576 -11.00 -16.97 -29.99
N THR A 577 -9.84 -16.81 -30.61
CA THR A 577 -9.39 -15.53 -31.16
C THR A 577 -10.29 -15.02 -32.27
N GLY A 578 -10.94 -15.90 -33.00
CA GLY A 578 -11.88 -15.58 -34.09
C GLY A 578 -13.14 -14.83 -33.62
N GLU A 579 -13.51 -14.94 -32.33
CA GLU A 579 -14.64 -14.20 -31.76
C GLU A 579 -14.35 -12.69 -31.63
N PHE A 580 -13.07 -12.27 -31.72
CA PHE A 580 -12.62 -10.89 -31.47
C PHE A 580 -11.71 -10.35 -32.61
N PRO A 581 -12.17 -10.37 -33.89
CA PRO A 581 -11.30 -10.09 -35.05
C PRO A 581 -10.69 -8.66 -35.02
N LYS A 582 -11.44 -7.67 -34.54
CA LYS A 582 -10.94 -6.28 -34.39
C LYS A 582 -9.86 -6.19 -33.33
N LEU A 583 -10.03 -6.82 -32.18
CA LEU A 583 -9.05 -6.85 -31.08
C LEU A 583 -7.73 -7.47 -31.57
N TYR A 584 -7.80 -8.62 -32.27
CA TYR A 584 -6.62 -9.32 -32.77
C TYR A 584 -5.94 -8.60 -33.92
N LYS A 585 -6.69 -7.90 -34.79
CA LYS A 585 -6.10 -7.01 -35.81
C LYS A 585 -5.29 -5.89 -35.14
N LEU A 586 -5.80 -5.26 -34.10
CA LEU A 586 -5.12 -4.20 -33.36
C LEU A 586 -3.89 -4.75 -32.60
N LEU A 587 -3.99 -5.93 -31.99
CA LEU A 587 -2.87 -6.61 -31.34
C LEU A 587 -1.73 -6.93 -32.32
N THR A 588 -2.05 -7.43 -33.52
CA THR A 588 -1.07 -7.75 -34.56
C THR A 588 -0.37 -6.48 -35.04
N SER A 589 -1.14 -5.42 -35.32
CA SER A 589 -0.57 -4.11 -35.72
C SER A 589 0.34 -3.57 -34.63
N LEU A 590 -0.13 -3.57 -33.36
CA LEU A 590 0.64 -3.10 -32.22
C LEU A 590 1.94 -3.88 -32.04
N THR A 591 1.89 -5.20 -32.21
CA THR A 591 3.10 -6.06 -32.10
C THR A 591 4.12 -5.72 -33.19
N SER A 592 3.67 -5.42 -34.40
CA SER A 592 4.54 -5.00 -35.49
C SER A 592 5.19 -3.63 -35.21
N ASP A 593 4.38 -2.65 -34.79
CA ASP A 593 4.87 -1.32 -34.44
C ASP A 593 5.84 -1.37 -33.25
N TRP A 594 5.57 -2.24 -32.25
CA TRP A 594 6.45 -2.43 -31.11
C TRP A 594 7.79 -3.06 -31.49
N LYS A 595 7.82 -4.02 -32.42
CA LYS A 595 9.08 -4.56 -33.00
C LYS A 595 9.92 -3.48 -33.67
N ASN A 596 9.27 -2.57 -34.39
CA ASN A 596 9.95 -1.43 -34.98
C ASN A 596 10.51 -0.47 -33.93
N LEU A 597 9.75 -0.20 -32.83
CA LEU A 597 10.21 0.57 -31.70
C LEU A 597 11.46 -0.07 -31.08
N MET A 598 11.45 -1.39 -30.85
CA MET A 598 12.59 -2.13 -30.31
C MET A 598 13.83 -2.05 -31.22
N LYS A 599 13.66 -2.15 -32.53
CA LYS A 599 14.76 -1.98 -33.49
C LYS A 599 15.39 -0.60 -33.40
N GLN A 600 14.57 0.45 -33.37
CA GLN A 600 15.06 1.84 -33.35
C GLN A 600 15.70 2.22 -32.01
N ILE A 601 15.10 1.82 -30.87
CA ILE A 601 15.68 2.12 -29.54
C ILE A 601 17.00 1.35 -29.33
N THR A 602 17.13 0.13 -29.88
CA THR A 602 18.38 -0.63 -29.86
C THR A 602 19.46 0.04 -30.70
N ALA A 603 19.09 0.57 -31.89
CA ALA A 603 20.00 1.35 -32.73
C ALA A 603 20.48 2.61 -32.00
N LEU A 604 19.57 3.34 -31.32
CA LEU A 604 19.91 4.47 -30.46
C LEU A 604 20.90 4.05 -29.35
N GLY A 605 20.63 2.92 -28.68
CA GLY A 605 21.50 2.36 -27.65
C GLY A 605 22.91 2.07 -28.15
N ASN A 606 23.04 1.46 -29.31
CA ASN A 606 24.34 1.14 -29.92
C ASN A 606 25.16 2.40 -30.23
N VAL A 607 24.53 3.42 -30.81
CA VAL A 607 25.20 4.69 -31.10
C VAL A 607 25.56 5.44 -29.81
N PHE A 608 24.63 5.52 -28.83
CA PHE A 608 24.87 6.20 -27.59
C PHE A 608 25.98 5.53 -26.75
N ASN A 609 26.05 4.20 -26.74
CA ASN A 609 27.10 3.44 -26.06
C ASN A 609 28.51 3.60 -26.69
N SER A 610 28.61 4.12 -27.91
CA SER A 610 29.91 4.48 -28.50
C SER A 610 30.47 5.83 -27.98
N LEU A 611 29.68 6.57 -27.24
CA LEU A 611 30.03 7.83 -26.58
C LEU A 611 30.53 7.59 -25.14
N ASN A 612 30.90 8.64 -24.44
CA ASN A 612 31.40 8.57 -23.06
C ASN A 612 31.06 9.82 -22.25
N SER A 613 31.31 9.78 -20.92
CA SER A 613 31.03 10.86 -19.98
C SER A 613 31.81 12.15 -20.21
N LYS A 614 32.93 12.11 -20.95
CA LYS A 614 33.67 13.31 -21.35
C LYS A 614 33.00 14.05 -22.50
N GLN A 615 32.22 13.36 -23.30
CA GLN A 615 31.55 13.87 -24.50
C GLN A 615 30.14 14.35 -24.20
N VAL A 616 29.40 13.64 -23.32
CA VAL A 616 28.00 13.91 -23.05
C VAL A 616 27.79 14.19 -21.56
N PRO A 617 27.20 15.32 -21.19
CA PRO A 617 26.80 15.57 -19.81
C PRO A 617 25.80 14.51 -19.31
N SER A 618 25.95 14.04 -18.07
CA SER A 618 25.11 13.00 -17.46
C SER A 618 25.06 11.67 -18.24
N TYR A 619 26.13 11.34 -18.98
CA TYR A 619 26.20 10.16 -19.84
C TYR A 619 25.78 8.87 -19.13
N ASP A 620 26.36 8.59 -17.96
CA ASP A 620 26.10 7.33 -17.22
C ASP A 620 24.62 7.20 -16.83
N SER A 621 24.00 8.27 -16.37
CA SER A 621 22.56 8.28 -16.03
C SER A 621 21.68 8.08 -17.26
N LEU A 622 22.02 8.70 -18.39
CA LEU A 622 21.28 8.53 -19.65
C LEU A 622 21.46 7.12 -20.24
N ALA A 623 22.66 6.54 -20.18
CA ALA A 623 22.94 5.19 -20.62
C ALA A 623 22.16 4.14 -19.81
N GLU A 624 22.15 4.29 -18.48
CA GLU A 624 21.35 3.44 -17.60
C GLU A 624 19.84 3.57 -17.86
N ALA A 625 19.34 4.79 -18.05
CA ALA A 625 17.94 5.02 -18.39
C ALA A 625 17.56 4.40 -19.73
N LEU A 626 18.41 4.54 -20.76
CA LEU A 626 18.18 3.95 -22.07
C LEU A 626 18.17 2.42 -21.99
N ALA A 627 19.12 1.80 -21.31
CA ALA A 627 19.15 0.37 -21.07
C ALA A 627 17.89 -0.13 -20.33
N SER A 628 17.41 0.65 -19.35
CA SER A 628 16.17 0.36 -18.65
C SER A 628 14.94 0.36 -19.59
N PHE A 629 14.83 1.33 -20.49
CA PHE A 629 13.75 1.36 -21.49
C PHE A 629 13.83 0.19 -22.46
N ILE A 630 15.01 -0.16 -22.95
CA ILE A 630 15.23 -1.32 -23.81
C ILE A 630 14.72 -2.59 -23.13
N ASN A 631 15.09 -2.83 -21.87
CA ASN A 631 14.67 -4.01 -21.13
C ASN A 631 13.15 -4.05 -20.88
N ARG A 632 12.54 -2.93 -20.45
CA ARG A 632 11.09 -2.85 -20.22
C ARG A 632 10.29 -3.06 -21.50
N PHE A 633 10.73 -2.45 -22.58
CA PHE A 633 10.06 -2.59 -23.87
C PHE A 633 10.21 -4.00 -24.44
N SER A 634 11.34 -4.67 -24.21
CA SER A 634 11.52 -6.08 -24.55
C SER A 634 10.56 -7.01 -23.80
N GLU A 635 10.32 -6.75 -22.51
CA GLU A 635 9.30 -7.50 -21.76
C GLU A 635 7.88 -7.26 -22.28
N THR A 636 7.56 -6.02 -22.61
CA THR A 636 6.26 -5.67 -23.21
C THR A 636 6.12 -6.31 -24.59
N GLU A 637 7.18 -6.34 -25.41
CA GLU A 637 7.19 -7.06 -26.68
C GLU A 637 6.87 -8.55 -26.49
N GLY A 638 7.55 -9.20 -25.55
CA GLY A 638 7.29 -10.60 -25.21
C GLY A 638 5.85 -10.86 -24.73
N ALA A 639 5.26 -9.92 -23.99
CA ALA A 639 3.86 -9.98 -23.58
C ALA A 639 2.91 -9.84 -24.78
N LEU A 640 3.14 -8.85 -25.65
CA LEU A 640 2.34 -8.63 -26.86
C LEU A 640 2.39 -9.84 -27.81
N LEU A 641 3.56 -10.45 -27.99
CA LEU A 641 3.72 -11.65 -28.82
C LEU A 641 2.89 -12.82 -28.28
N ARG A 642 2.88 -13.04 -26.98
CA ARG A 642 2.06 -14.09 -26.32
C ARG A 642 0.56 -13.80 -26.43
N LEU A 643 0.16 -12.54 -26.31
CA LEU A 643 -1.25 -12.14 -26.46
C LEU A 643 -1.74 -12.21 -27.90
N ALA A 644 -0.87 -11.89 -28.88
CA ALA A 644 -1.22 -11.97 -30.31
C ALA A 644 -1.32 -13.41 -30.83
N ASN A 645 -0.53 -14.33 -30.24
CA ASN A 645 -0.50 -15.75 -30.59
C ASN A 645 -0.64 -16.62 -29.33
N PRO A 646 -1.81 -16.63 -28.70
CA PRO A 646 -1.97 -17.33 -27.43
C PRO A 646 -2.09 -18.85 -27.63
N ASP A 647 -1.39 -19.62 -26.79
CA ASP A 647 -1.64 -21.03 -26.59
C ASP A 647 -2.84 -21.20 -25.64
N LEU A 648 -4.04 -21.37 -26.22
CA LEU A 648 -5.30 -21.47 -25.48
C LEU A 648 -5.58 -22.89 -24.95
N ASP A 649 -4.81 -23.89 -25.36
CA ASP A 649 -4.94 -25.26 -24.86
C ASP A 649 -4.40 -25.37 -23.43
N ASN A 650 -3.27 -24.72 -23.16
CA ASN A 650 -2.59 -24.78 -21.88
C ASN A 650 -2.79 -23.52 -21.01
N ASN A 651 -3.33 -22.43 -21.58
CA ASN A 651 -3.45 -21.16 -20.89
C ASN A 651 -4.85 -20.57 -21.01
N ALA A 652 -5.21 -19.80 -20.00
CA ALA A 652 -6.41 -18.97 -20.02
C ALA A 652 -6.07 -17.56 -20.44
N LEU A 653 -6.88 -17.00 -21.35
CA LEU A 653 -6.82 -15.60 -21.78
C LEU A 653 -8.14 -14.92 -21.43
N TRP A 654 -8.06 -13.72 -20.84
CA TRP A 654 -9.27 -12.95 -20.51
C TRP A 654 -8.99 -11.43 -20.52
N ILE A 655 -10.06 -10.67 -20.70
CA ILE A 655 -10.08 -9.23 -20.46
C ILE A 655 -10.63 -9.00 -19.06
N GLU A 656 -9.99 -8.15 -18.28
CA GLU A 656 -10.42 -7.79 -16.93
C GLU A 656 -10.60 -6.29 -16.78
N ASN A 657 -11.74 -5.86 -16.21
CA ASN A 657 -11.98 -4.46 -15.92
C ASN A 657 -11.42 -4.13 -14.51
N ILE A 658 -10.32 -3.37 -14.43
CA ILE A 658 -9.57 -3.13 -13.20
C ILE A 658 -10.27 -2.11 -12.29
N ARG A 659 -11.02 -1.16 -12.86
CA ARG A 659 -11.74 -0.12 -12.11
C ARG A 659 -13.15 0.05 -12.67
N ARG A 660 -14.15 0.06 -11.77
CA ARG A 660 -15.49 0.54 -12.07
C ARG A 660 -15.51 2.06 -11.82
N GLY A 661 -15.50 2.87 -12.85
CA GLY A 661 -15.60 4.32 -12.75
C GLY A 661 -15.81 5.00 -14.09
N GLU A 662 -16.58 6.08 -14.12
CA GLU A 662 -16.86 6.91 -15.29
C GLU A 662 -15.65 7.74 -15.72
N GLY A 663 -14.57 7.10 -16.12
CA GLY A 663 -13.38 7.77 -16.63
C GLY A 663 -13.33 7.75 -18.16
N LYS A 664 -12.78 8.82 -18.77
CA LYS A 664 -12.58 8.90 -20.24
C LYS A 664 -11.51 7.94 -20.78
N MET A 665 -10.69 7.34 -19.91
CA MET A 665 -9.58 6.48 -20.30
C MET A 665 -9.87 5.02 -19.93
N PRO A 666 -9.47 4.05 -20.79
CA PRO A 666 -9.67 2.62 -20.52
C PRO A 666 -9.01 2.19 -19.20
N THR A 667 -9.70 1.32 -18.49
CA THR A 667 -9.21 0.72 -17.22
C THR A 667 -9.15 -0.80 -17.30
N SER A 668 -9.21 -1.36 -18.50
CA SER A 668 -9.11 -2.81 -18.75
C SER A 668 -7.66 -3.30 -18.84
N ALA A 669 -7.48 -4.58 -18.55
CA ALA A 669 -6.24 -5.31 -18.77
C ALA A 669 -6.48 -6.56 -19.62
N LEU A 670 -5.49 -6.92 -20.42
CA LEU A 670 -5.38 -8.22 -21.08
C LEU A 670 -4.55 -9.13 -20.18
N CYS A 671 -5.15 -10.24 -19.75
CA CYS A 671 -4.56 -11.17 -18.81
C CYS A 671 -4.42 -12.55 -19.45
N TYR A 672 -3.28 -13.19 -19.22
CA TYR A 672 -2.95 -14.51 -19.76
C TYR A 672 -2.22 -15.31 -18.69
N ALA A 673 -2.65 -16.51 -18.38
CA ALA A 673 -2.04 -17.32 -17.33
C ALA A 673 -2.18 -18.81 -17.61
N PRO A 674 -1.22 -19.65 -17.18
CA PRO A 674 -1.32 -21.10 -17.28
C PRO A 674 -2.54 -21.61 -16.49
N VAL A 675 -3.23 -22.59 -17.06
CA VAL A 675 -4.36 -23.28 -16.40
C VAL A 675 -3.85 -24.27 -15.36
N ASP A 676 -2.72 -24.90 -15.63
CA ASP A 676 -2.03 -25.81 -14.74
C ASP A 676 -0.62 -25.31 -14.46
N VAL A 677 -0.25 -25.23 -13.20
CA VAL A 677 1.06 -24.79 -12.73
C VAL A 677 1.89 -25.91 -12.09
N SER A 678 1.37 -27.12 -12.10
CA SER A 678 1.96 -28.27 -11.38
C SER A 678 3.38 -28.58 -11.80
N SER A 679 3.62 -28.68 -13.11
CA SER A 679 4.96 -28.97 -13.66
C SER A 679 5.95 -27.85 -13.40
N GLN A 680 5.51 -26.58 -13.50
CA GLN A 680 6.34 -25.41 -13.21
C GLN A 680 6.72 -25.35 -11.73
N LEU A 681 5.77 -25.55 -10.83
CA LEU A 681 6.04 -25.63 -9.38
C LEU A 681 6.99 -26.78 -9.04
N HIS A 682 6.80 -27.95 -9.66
CA HIS A 682 7.71 -29.08 -9.48
C HIS A 682 9.14 -28.68 -9.87
N THR A 683 9.33 -28.12 -11.05
CA THR A 683 10.68 -27.76 -11.55
C THR A 683 11.31 -26.62 -10.75
N MET A 684 10.53 -25.59 -10.41
CA MET A 684 11.06 -24.39 -9.77
C MET A 684 11.26 -24.57 -8.25
N LEU A 685 10.40 -25.35 -7.60
CA LEU A 685 10.33 -25.40 -6.14
C LEU A 685 10.76 -26.77 -5.58
N TYR A 686 10.09 -27.85 -5.98
CA TYR A 686 10.27 -29.16 -5.33
C TYR A 686 11.55 -29.87 -5.78
N SER A 687 12.05 -29.57 -6.97
CA SER A 687 13.36 -30.09 -7.43
C SER A 687 14.56 -29.33 -6.87
N THR A 688 14.33 -28.10 -6.35
CA THR A 688 15.42 -27.21 -5.92
C THR A 688 15.55 -27.09 -4.41
N VAL A 689 14.43 -27.24 -3.67
CA VAL A 689 14.39 -27.10 -2.20
C VAL A 689 14.25 -28.48 -1.57
N PRO A 690 15.24 -28.94 -0.79
CA PRO A 690 15.25 -30.29 -0.20
C PRO A 690 14.07 -30.63 0.70
N SER A 691 13.60 -29.65 1.50
CA SER A 691 12.49 -29.86 2.42
C SER A 691 11.53 -28.68 2.45
N ILE A 692 10.24 -28.96 2.26
CA ILE A 692 9.19 -27.93 2.24
C ILE A 692 8.02 -28.38 3.10
N VAL A 693 7.57 -27.52 3.99
CA VAL A 693 6.35 -27.68 4.78
C VAL A 693 5.24 -26.84 4.17
N PHE A 694 4.16 -27.47 3.77
CA PHE A 694 2.92 -26.82 3.32
C PHE A 694 1.90 -26.86 4.45
N THR A 695 1.44 -25.73 4.91
CA THR A 695 0.43 -25.65 5.95
C THR A 695 -0.75 -24.73 5.57
N SER A 696 -1.94 -25.15 5.93
CA SER A 696 -3.16 -24.35 5.78
C SER A 696 -4.27 -24.93 6.66
N ALA A 697 -5.36 -24.18 6.82
CA ALA A 697 -6.58 -24.69 7.45
C ALA A 697 -7.37 -25.65 6.54
N THR A 698 -7.10 -25.65 5.22
CA THR A 698 -7.86 -26.38 4.21
C THR A 698 -6.95 -26.86 3.08
N LEU A 699 -6.44 -28.09 3.15
CA LEU A 699 -5.65 -28.75 2.11
C LEU A 699 -6.28 -30.06 1.68
N ALA A 700 -6.92 -30.75 2.60
CA ALA A 700 -7.58 -32.03 2.36
C ALA A 700 -9.04 -31.83 1.90
N LEU A 701 -9.48 -32.63 0.96
CA LEU A 701 -10.87 -32.74 0.55
C LEU A 701 -11.40 -34.11 1.01
N ARG A 702 -12.35 -34.13 1.95
CA ARG A 702 -12.89 -35.34 2.57
C ARG A 702 -11.79 -36.26 3.13
N GLY A 703 -10.83 -35.67 3.83
CA GLY A 703 -9.71 -36.39 4.44
C GLY A 703 -8.60 -36.83 3.48
N SER A 704 -8.63 -36.41 2.21
CA SER A 704 -7.63 -36.77 1.21
C SER A 704 -6.91 -35.56 0.62
N PHE A 705 -5.57 -35.60 0.55
CA PHE A 705 -4.73 -34.58 -0.06
C PHE A 705 -4.58 -34.72 -1.58
N ARG A 706 -5.20 -35.72 -2.19
CA ARG A 706 -5.05 -36.03 -3.63
C ARG A 706 -5.30 -34.82 -4.53
N TYR A 707 -6.31 -34.01 -4.22
CA TYR A 707 -6.64 -32.82 -4.99
C TYR A 707 -5.51 -31.77 -4.88
N PHE A 708 -5.08 -31.46 -3.67
CA PHE A 708 -3.98 -30.52 -3.42
C PHE A 708 -2.70 -30.96 -4.10
N PHE A 709 -2.32 -32.24 -3.98
CA PHE A 709 -1.13 -32.78 -4.61
C PHE A 709 -1.16 -32.71 -6.14
N GLY A 710 -2.32 -33.00 -6.75
CA GLY A 710 -2.50 -32.86 -8.19
C GLY A 710 -2.32 -31.42 -8.67
N GLN A 711 -3.01 -30.48 -8.03
CA GLN A 711 -2.98 -29.07 -8.42
C GLN A 711 -1.65 -28.39 -8.13
N SER A 712 -0.98 -28.74 -7.05
CA SER A 712 0.31 -28.17 -6.68
C SER A 712 1.52 -28.82 -7.36
N GLY A 713 1.35 -29.98 -8.01
CA GLY A 713 2.45 -30.76 -8.61
C GLY A 713 3.23 -31.62 -7.61
N LEU A 714 2.78 -31.70 -6.34
CA LEU A 714 3.37 -32.64 -5.36
C LEU A 714 3.19 -34.09 -5.73
N SER A 715 2.18 -34.42 -6.55
CA SER A 715 2.01 -35.76 -7.14
C SER A 715 3.17 -36.20 -8.04
N LEU A 716 4.04 -35.28 -8.47
CA LEU A 716 5.24 -35.56 -9.26
C LEU A 716 6.49 -35.86 -8.38
N VAL A 717 6.38 -35.63 -7.08
CA VAL A 717 7.43 -35.94 -6.09
C VAL A 717 7.38 -37.42 -5.74
N SER A 718 8.52 -38.08 -5.50
CA SER A 718 8.60 -39.46 -5.04
C SER A 718 7.81 -39.67 -3.74
N PRO A 719 6.97 -40.70 -3.64
CA PRO A 719 6.15 -40.96 -2.46
C PRO A 719 6.92 -41.05 -1.14
N GLU A 720 8.13 -41.58 -1.15
CA GLU A 720 9.00 -41.67 0.02
C GLU A 720 9.50 -40.32 0.54
N LYS A 721 9.42 -39.27 -0.29
CA LYS A 721 9.79 -37.90 0.07
C LYS A 721 8.60 -37.03 0.44
N LEU A 722 7.37 -37.57 0.47
CA LEU A 722 6.17 -36.78 0.71
C LEU A 722 5.35 -37.37 1.85
N GLU A 723 5.08 -36.57 2.86
CA GLU A 723 4.22 -36.90 3.99
C GLU A 723 3.01 -35.97 4.04
N ALA A 724 1.89 -36.46 4.59
CA ALA A 724 0.66 -35.69 4.72
C ALA A 724 -0.05 -36.03 6.02
N HIS A 725 -0.45 -35.01 6.78
CA HIS A 725 -1.11 -35.17 8.07
C HIS A 725 -2.26 -34.18 8.22
N ILE A 726 -3.32 -34.61 8.92
CA ILE A 726 -4.40 -33.74 9.36
C ILE A 726 -4.29 -33.60 10.88
N VAL A 727 -4.14 -32.39 11.34
CA VAL A 727 -4.13 -32.03 12.75
C VAL A 727 -5.49 -31.45 13.11
N ASP A 728 -6.17 -32.06 14.06
CA ASP A 728 -7.52 -31.70 14.46
C ASP A 728 -7.59 -30.28 15.06
N SER A 729 -8.72 -29.62 14.81
CA SER A 729 -9.03 -28.33 15.44
C SER A 729 -9.30 -28.51 16.94
N PRO A 730 -8.81 -27.60 17.80
CA PRO A 730 -9.13 -27.64 19.23
C PRO A 730 -10.58 -27.24 19.55
N PHE A 731 -11.34 -26.77 18.54
CA PHE A 731 -12.71 -26.34 18.72
C PHE A 731 -13.70 -27.50 18.50
N ASP A 732 -14.61 -27.68 19.45
CA ASP A 732 -15.79 -28.55 19.30
C ASP A 732 -16.87 -27.76 18.52
N TYR A 733 -16.87 -27.93 17.20
CA TYR A 733 -17.81 -27.22 16.33
C TYR A 733 -19.26 -27.65 16.58
N ASP A 734 -19.51 -28.88 16.99
CA ASP A 734 -20.86 -29.39 17.24
C ASP A 734 -21.46 -28.71 18.48
N ALA A 735 -20.64 -28.48 19.50
CA ALA A 735 -21.06 -27.78 20.72
C ALA A 735 -21.06 -26.25 20.58
N GLN A 736 -20.11 -25.69 19.82
CA GLN A 736 -19.85 -24.24 19.77
C GLN A 736 -20.46 -23.51 18.58
N THR A 737 -21.03 -24.23 17.58
CA THR A 737 -21.55 -23.63 16.35
C THR A 737 -23.01 -23.92 16.13
N ARG A 738 -23.79 -22.92 15.74
CA ARG A 738 -25.15 -23.08 15.22
C ARG A 738 -25.23 -22.55 13.81
N LEU A 739 -25.58 -23.41 12.87
CA LEU A 739 -25.87 -23.01 11.49
C LEU A 739 -27.34 -22.62 11.36
N MET A 740 -27.61 -21.36 11.04
CA MET A 740 -28.95 -20.86 10.74
C MET A 740 -29.08 -20.54 9.27
N ILE A 741 -30.03 -21.14 8.60
CA ILE A 741 -30.31 -20.90 7.17
C ILE A 741 -31.58 -20.05 7.07
N ALA A 742 -31.41 -18.79 6.68
CA ALA A 742 -32.52 -17.86 6.52
C ALA A 742 -33.21 -18.03 5.15
N SER A 743 -33.88 -19.14 4.95
CA SER A 743 -34.56 -19.50 3.68
C SER A 743 -35.70 -18.57 3.31
N PHE A 744 -36.17 -17.73 4.23
CA PHE A 744 -37.22 -16.76 4.02
C PHE A 744 -36.71 -15.43 3.41
N LEU A 745 -35.40 -15.22 3.34
CA LEU A 745 -34.83 -14.00 2.74
C LEU A 745 -34.98 -14.03 1.22
N PRO A 746 -35.31 -12.89 0.59
CA PRO A 746 -35.31 -12.82 -0.87
C PRO A 746 -33.89 -12.99 -1.42
N GLU A 747 -33.75 -13.11 -2.74
CA GLU A 747 -32.42 -13.21 -3.35
C GLU A 747 -31.55 -11.98 -3.02
N PRO A 748 -30.21 -12.14 -2.90
CA PRO A 748 -29.30 -11.04 -2.54
C PRO A 748 -29.35 -9.80 -3.46
N LYS A 749 -29.87 -9.96 -4.68
CA LYS A 749 -30.07 -8.85 -5.65
C LYS A 749 -31.39 -8.09 -5.45
N ASP A 750 -32.31 -8.62 -4.63
CA ASP A 750 -33.58 -7.97 -4.37
C ASP A 750 -33.38 -6.72 -3.51
N ARG A 751 -34.13 -5.65 -3.84
CA ARG A 751 -34.06 -4.36 -3.12
C ARG A 751 -34.41 -4.45 -1.63
N PHE A 752 -35.17 -5.45 -1.22
CA PHE A 752 -35.58 -5.68 0.17
C PHE A 752 -34.64 -6.59 0.95
N PHE A 753 -33.68 -7.27 0.28
CA PHE A 753 -32.78 -8.24 0.92
C PHE A 753 -32.04 -7.65 2.12
N MET A 754 -31.39 -6.50 1.95
CA MET A 754 -30.60 -5.87 3.03
C MET A 754 -31.45 -5.51 4.25
N ASN A 755 -32.65 -4.96 4.04
CA ASN A 755 -33.53 -4.55 5.15
C ASN A 755 -34.03 -5.77 5.93
N GLN A 756 -34.43 -6.85 5.23
CA GLN A 756 -34.90 -8.07 5.88
C GLN A 756 -33.75 -8.85 6.55
N ALA A 757 -32.59 -8.91 5.93
CA ALA A 757 -31.40 -9.54 6.51
C ALA A 757 -30.94 -8.81 7.79
N LEU A 758 -30.89 -7.47 7.78
CA LEU A 758 -30.54 -6.68 8.95
C LEU A 758 -31.57 -6.83 10.08
N GLY A 759 -32.88 -6.84 9.75
CA GLY A 759 -33.93 -7.08 10.75
C GLY A 759 -33.82 -8.46 11.41
N SER A 760 -33.53 -9.50 10.61
CA SER A 760 -33.31 -10.85 11.12
C SER A 760 -32.05 -10.97 11.98
N LEU A 761 -30.95 -10.33 11.56
CA LEU A 761 -29.70 -10.29 12.32
C LEU A 761 -29.91 -9.57 13.67
N GLN A 762 -30.66 -8.46 13.66
CA GLN A 762 -31.00 -7.73 14.89
C GLN A 762 -31.80 -8.60 15.87
N GLN A 763 -32.79 -9.37 15.36
CA GLN A 763 -33.56 -10.29 16.19
C GLN A 763 -32.68 -11.38 16.81
N ILE A 764 -31.74 -11.94 16.06
CA ILE A 764 -30.79 -12.94 16.57
C ILE A 764 -29.93 -12.32 17.67
N LEU A 765 -29.30 -11.17 17.42
CA LEU A 765 -28.43 -10.49 18.38
C LEU A 765 -29.15 -10.04 19.66
N THR A 766 -30.44 -9.71 19.57
CA THR A 766 -31.24 -9.33 20.76
C THR A 766 -31.86 -10.52 21.50
N SER A 767 -31.83 -11.72 20.91
CA SER A 767 -32.38 -12.96 21.52
C SER A 767 -31.28 -13.88 22.08
N THR A 768 -30.02 -13.59 21.82
CA THR A 768 -28.85 -14.28 22.40
C THR A 768 -28.31 -13.41 23.54
N ASP A 769 -28.68 -13.74 24.78
CA ASP A 769 -28.02 -13.23 25.98
C ASP A 769 -26.64 -13.86 26.16
#